data_3a929775289f6f4cbece996aa9b97781
#
_entry.id   3a929775289f6f4cbece996aa9b97781
#
_cell.length_a   1.000
_cell.length_b   1.000
_cell.length_c   1.000
_cell.angle_alpha   90.00
_cell.angle_beta   90.00
_cell.angle_gamma   90.00
#
_symmetry.space_group_name_H-M   'P 1'
#
loop_
_entity.id
_entity.type
_entity.pdbx_description
1 polymer ?
#
loop_
_entity_poly.entity_id
_entity_poly.type
_entity_poly.pdbx_seq_one_letter_code
_entity_poly.pdbx_strand_id
1 'polypeptide(L)'
;MKVKKNISYVSVALSLMWSGIYANAAEQYLLDTSVVSASGFTQDVKDAPASISVITKEELEKRPVQDIADAISDIPGVNITKGKTGTYDFTIRGFGTGYTLVLVDGKRQNTVNGFHENGFSGVDNSYLPPISMIERIEVIKGPASTLYGGDAIGGVVNIITKKNPDKFTGSISIETQAQQHYNLYGHGRGVTGYMAFPLIKDKLSLALRGKYYGKDHSNLKWPDKTLTNQYASHSPGEYKIGNVGARLNWKINDQNNLYLDGEHYYQYSDTMNTSGRQVRSTSSYNRDGLILNHDGYYTWGTTNTYAQYQYTDQTSKSGTPVANESTVYVVESKAIMPFDFNTLGSVMLTTGAQYQWEGFRNDSGTAATNIHMGQTLDQNIIAPYAEAEYSITENLILTGGLRYTYSDLFEGEFIPRGYLVYHLTDWVTLKGGVAKGYKTPQAKQLGDGVYRVDGGDIHGNSKLNPETSTNYEIGAIFDVWDYGNLSITAFQTDFKNSIDQDPYADGESMPNGQICSGGTDGCKLVVNRGKDRARGVEVGMDTATWNGFSANVSYTYMEKHDKSGDYTNPWGGTRYTNLPRHVAVVKLNYTKGKFSSFLKATGRYDTLAQSKGGGGRAIPGMMKYKDFYILDLGFSYKMTKNSTINFVINNLLDKDFFEPYRYEGSRGTSYANRFQDYTEGRNFWINYKLDF
;
A
#
# COMPACT_ATOMS: atom_id res chain seq x y z
N MET A 1 8.99 26.42 27.01
CA MET A 1 10.35 26.05 27.43
C MET A 1 10.42 24.57 27.87
N LYS A 2 9.95 23.61 27.01
CA LYS A 2 9.99 22.14 27.28
C LYS A 2 10.46 21.30 26.05
N VAL A 3 10.96 21.95 24.99
CA VAL A 3 11.42 21.24 23.77
C VAL A 3 12.90 20.81 23.84
N LYS A 4 13.68 21.32 24.78
CA LYS A 4 15.14 21.05 24.86
C LYS A 4 15.54 19.70 25.49
N LYS A 5 14.64 18.91 26.06
CA LYS A 5 15.02 17.64 26.72
C LYS A 5 14.98 16.39 25.81
N ASN A 6 14.27 16.43 24.70
CA ASN A 6 14.13 15.22 23.86
C ASN A 6 15.20 15.12 22.73
N ILE A 7 15.93 16.19 22.44
CA ILE A 7 17.01 16.18 21.43
C ILE A 7 18.29 15.52 21.96
N SER A 8 18.45 15.49 23.29
CA SER A 8 19.66 14.97 23.95
C SER A 8 19.85 13.45 23.82
N TYR A 9 18.78 12.68 23.66
CA TYR A 9 18.88 11.21 23.57
C TYR A 9 19.21 10.71 22.16
N VAL A 10 18.80 11.44 21.13
CA VAL A 10 19.17 11.10 19.73
C VAL A 10 20.62 11.42 19.47
N SER A 11 21.15 12.51 20.05
CA SER A 11 22.56 12.91 19.92
C SER A 11 23.53 11.93 20.61
N VAL A 12 23.11 11.30 21.71
CA VAL A 12 23.91 10.30 22.43
C VAL A 12 24.00 8.97 21.66
N ALA A 13 22.92 8.57 20.95
CA ALA A 13 22.94 7.37 20.12
C ALA A 13 23.86 7.52 18.88
N LEU A 14 23.93 8.71 18.29
CA LEU A 14 24.81 8.98 17.15
C LEU A 14 26.29 9.13 17.55
N SER A 15 26.60 9.63 18.76
CA SER A 15 27.98 9.83 19.22
C SER A 15 28.67 8.54 19.70
N LEU A 16 27.94 7.50 20.05
CA LEU A 16 28.49 6.19 20.43
C LEU A 16 28.88 5.31 19.22
N MET A 17 28.47 5.67 18.00
CA MET A 17 28.80 4.92 16.78
C MET A 17 30.14 5.36 16.13
N TRP A 18 30.79 6.43 16.60
CA TRP A 18 31.96 7.01 15.90
C TRP A 18 33.33 6.73 16.56
N SER A 19 33.38 5.89 17.57
CA SER A 19 34.68 5.53 18.19
C SER A 19 35.10 4.09 17.82
N GLY A 20 35.93 3.99 16.78
CA GLY A 20 36.91 2.92 16.58
C GLY A 20 36.42 1.67 15.88
N ILE A 21 36.28 1.69 14.53
CA ILE A 21 36.05 0.50 13.74
C ILE A 21 37.12 0.41 12.65
N TYR A 22 38.00 -0.60 12.74
CA TYR A 22 38.75 -1.13 11.60
C TYR A 22 38.02 -2.31 11.04
N ALA A 23 37.58 -2.20 9.79
CA ALA A 23 36.81 -3.22 9.08
C ALA A 23 37.74 -4.28 8.46
N ASN A 24 37.32 -5.54 8.55
CA ASN A 24 37.82 -6.62 7.70
C ASN A 24 36.65 -7.33 7.06
N ALA A 25 36.71 -7.40 5.73
CA ALA A 25 35.92 -8.23 4.78
C ALA A 25 34.42 -7.91 4.67
N ALA A 26 34.11 -7.29 3.55
CA ALA A 26 32.77 -7.05 3.02
C ALA A 26 32.05 -8.36 2.67
N GLU A 27 30.86 -8.56 3.21
CA GLU A 27 29.83 -9.38 2.61
C GLU A 27 28.78 -8.46 1.97
N GLN A 28 28.42 -8.79 0.78
CA GLN A 28 27.53 -8.21 -0.21
C GLN A 28 26.53 -7.13 0.25
N TYR A 29 26.64 -5.93 -0.31
CA TYR A 29 25.83 -4.75 -0.02
C TYR A 29 24.49 -4.77 -0.77
N LEU A 30 23.43 -4.23 -0.13
CA LEU A 30 22.10 -4.00 -0.70
C LEU A 30 22.06 -2.99 -1.87
N LEU A 31 23.17 -2.35 -2.20
CA LEU A 31 23.25 -1.34 -3.26
C LEU A 31 23.36 -1.91 -4.68
N ASP A 32 23.72 -3.18 -4.84
CA ASP A 32 23.61 -3.88 -6.12
C ASP A 32 22.16 -4.37 -6.38
N THR A 33 21.17 -3.78 -5.68
CA THR A 33 19.77 -4.16 -5.86
C THR A 33 19.22 -3.53 -7.13
N SER A 34 19.09 -4.33 -8.16
CA SER A 34 18.46 -3.90 -9.39
C SER A 34 16.94 -3.79 -9.23
N VAL A 35 16.35 -2.76 -9.81
CA VAL A 35 14.92 -2.48 -9.83
C VAL A 35 14.40 -2.39 -11.25
N VAL A 36 13.12 -2.67 -11.42
CA VAL A 36 12.45 -2.62 -12.74
C VAL A 36 11.33 -1.56 -12.74
N SER A 37 10.76 -1.27 -11.57
CA SER A 37 9.53 -0.47 -11.49
C SER A 37 9.71 1.01 -11.84
N ALA A 38 10.91 1.57 -11.72
CA ALA A 38 11.11 3.00 -11.92
C ALA A 38 11.08 3.44 -13.40
N SER A 39 11.50 2.57 -14.32
CA SER A 39 11.65 2.87 -15.77
C SER A 39 11.13 1.76 -16.68
N GLY A 40 10.71 0.63 -16.09
CA GLY A 40 10.19 -0.52 -16.83
C GLY A 40 11.27 -1.50 -17.29
N PHE A 41 12.56 -1.20 -17.11
CA PHE A 41 13.70 -2.07 -17.36
C PHE A 41 14.60 -2.19 -16.13
N THR A 42 15.45 -3.21 -16.10
CA THR A 42 16.33 -3.48 -14.95
C THR A 42 17.48 -2.46 -14.89
N GLN A 43 17.60 -1.77 -13.77
CA GLN A 43 18.67 -0.80 -13.49
C GLN A 43 19.01 -0.78 -12.00
N ASP A 44 20.13 -0.17 -11.64
CA ASP A 44 20.52 0.05 -10.24
C ASP A 44 19.54 1.02 -9.56
N VAL A 45 19.27 0.82 -8.26
CA VAL A 45 18.47 1.76 -7.44
C VAL A 45 19.05 3.17 -7.49
N LYS A 46 20.38 3.32 -7.60
CA LYS A 46 21.05 4.63 -7.71
C LYS A 46 20.69 5.39 -8.97
N ASP A 47 20.50 4.67 -10.08
CA ASP A 47 20.20 5.25 -11.39
C ASP A 47 18.72 5.50 -11.59
N ALA A 48 17.89 4.81 -10.82
CA ALA A 48 16.45 4.87 -10.96
C ALA A 48 15.89 6.29 -10.79
N PRO A 49 15.10 6.81 -11.75
CA PRO A 49 14.56 8.17 -11.74
C PRO A 49 13.35 8.29 -10.81
N ALA A 50 13.49 7.86 -9.56
CA ALA A 50 12.47 7.91 -8.50
C ALA A 50 13.10 7.73 -7.12
N SER A 51 12.35 8.13 -6.09
CA SER A 51 12.60 7.67 -4.72
C SER A 51 12.03 6.25 -4.57
N ILE A 52 12.89 5.25 -4.57
CA ILE A 52 12.50 3.83 -4.55
C ILE A 52 13.10 3.13 -3.33
N SER A 53 12.35 2.19 -2.76
CA SER A 53 12.80 1.30 -1.70
C SER A 53 12.54 -0.14 -2.09
N VAL A 54 13.43 -1.04 -1.71
CA VAL A 54 13.34 -2.47 -2.01
C VAL A 54 13.32 -3.26 -0.73
N ILE A 55 12.43 -4.26 -0.65
CA ILE A 55 12.37 -5.22 0.44
C ILE A 55 12.69 -6.58 -0.13
N THR A 56 13.69 -7.22 0.41
CA THR A 56 14.15 -8.53 -0.04
C THR A 56 13.26 -9.65 0.52
N LYS A 57 13.29 -10.80 -0.14
CA LYS A 57 12.63 -12.02 0.34
C LYS A 57 13.10 -12.40 1.74
N GLU A 58 14.41 -12.30 2.00
CA GLU A 58 15.03 -12.66 3.27
C GLU A 58 14.51 -11.81 4.43
N GLU A 59 14.18 -10.55 4.17
CA GLU A 59 13.55 -9.66 5.17
C GLU A 59 12.10 -10.05 5.45
N LEU A 60 11.34 -10.38 4.38
CA LEU A 60 9.94 -10.81 4.50
C LEU A 60 9.81 -12.13 5.27
N GLU A 61 10.74 -13.07 5.07
CA GLU A 61 10.68 -14.40 5.68
C GLU A 61 11.00 -14.41 7.19
N LYS A 62 11.66 -13.36 7.71
CA LYS A 62 12.09 -13.30 9.12
C LYS A 62 11.02 -12.72 10.07
N ARG A 63 9.90 -12.24 9.57
CA ARG A 63 8.85 -11.59 10.37
C ARG A 63 7.45 -12.02 9.92
N PRO A 64 6.42 -11.84 10.77
CA PRO A 64 5.04 -12.04 10.33
C PRO A 64 4.71 -11.03 9.23
N VAL A 65 4.24 -11.51 8.09
CA VAL A 65 3.73 -10.70 6.99
C VAL A 65 2.40 -11.28 6.55
N GLN A 66 1.33 -10.59 6.89
CA GLN A 66 -0.03 -11.05 6.61
C GLN A 66 -0.56 -10.47 5.30
N ASP A 67 -0.24 -9.20 5.04
CA ASP A 67 -0.70 -8.43 3.88
C ASP A 67 0.40 -7.50 3.34
N ILE A 68 0.06 -6.71 2.32
CA ILE A 68 0.98 -5.77 1.67
C ILE A 68 1.41 -4.67 2.63
N ALA A 69 0.50 -4.16 3.47
CA ALA A 69 0.80 -3.10 4.42
C ALA A 69 1.86 -3.55 5.44
N ASP A 70 1.73 -4.77 5.98
CA ASP A 70 2.76 -5.37 6.82
C ASP A 70 4.09 -5.45 6.09
N ALA A 71 4.07 -5.90 4.82
CA ALA A 71 5.28 -6.09 4.04
C ALA A 71 6.08 -4.79 3.91
N ILE A 72 5.43 -3.66 3.68
CA ILE A 72 6.07 -2.35 3.41
C ILE A 72 6.21 -1.46 4.65
N SER A 73 5.86 -1.94 5.84
CA SER A 73 5.73 -1.15 7.08
C SER A 73 7.01 -0.44 7.55
N ASP A 74 8.19 -0.94 7.16
CA ASP A 74 9.48 -0.43 7.60
C ASP A 74 10.07 0.63 6.64
N ILE A 75 9.39 0.93 5.52
CA ILE A 75 9.85 1.88 4.49
C ILE A 75 9.61 3.34 4.94
N PRO A 76 10.59 4.24 4.76
CA PRO A 76 10.38 5.68 4.95
C PRO A 76 9.25 6.20 4.06
N GLY A 77 8.38 7.05 4.60
CA GLY A 77 7.22 7.60 3.89
C GLY A 77 5.96 6.74 3.96
N VAL A 78 6.05 5.52 4.48
CA VAL A 78 4.91 4.62 4.69
C VAL A 78 4.41 4.73 6.13
N ASN A 79 3.09 4.86 6.29
CA ASN A 79 2.43 4.76 7.59
C ASN A 79 1.29 3.75 7.48
N ILE A 80 1.22 2.81 8.41
CA ILE A 80 0.17 1.78 8.47
C ILE A 80 -0.83 2.08 9.57
N THR A 81 -2.09 1.75 9.33
CA THR A 81 -3.17 1.85 10.31
C THR A 81 -3.99 0.57 10.29
N LYS A 82 -4.57 0.19 11.42
CA LYS A 82 -5.39 -1.00 11.51
C LYS A 82 -6.86 -0.66 11.27
N GLY A 83 -7.46 -1.29 10.29
CA GLY A 83 -8.87 -1.14 9.95
C GLY A 83 -9.81 -1.84 10.94
N LYS A 84 -11.12 -1.62 10.81
CA LYS A 84 -12.16 -2.25 11.63
C LYS A 84 -12.23 -3.76 11.45
N THR A 85 -11.86 -4.26 10.29
CA THR A 85 -11.81 -5.70 9.95
C THR A 85 -10.63 -6.42 10.58
N GLY A 86 -9.68 -5.67 11.16
CA GLY A 86 -8.43 -6.22 11.67
C GLY A 86 -7.32 -6.34 10.63
N THR A 87 -7.61 -6.09 9.35
CA THR A 87 -6.61 -5.93 8.29
C THR A 87 -5.94 -4.57 8.38
N TYR A 88 -4.77 -4.44 7.79
CA TYR A 88 -4.05 -3.18 7.78
C TYR A 88 -4.37 -2.36 6.54
N ASP A 89 -4.38 -1.05 6.72
CA ASP A 89 -4.39 -0.04 5.67
C ASP A 89 -3.08 0.73 5.72
N PHE A 90 -2.67 1.35 4.62
CA PHE A 90 -1.45 2.13 4.60
C PHE A 90 -1.61 3.45 3.83
N THR A 91 -0.71 4.37 4.11
CA THR A 91 -0.54 5.59 3.32
C THR A 91 0.91 5.71 2.87
N ILE A 92 1.14 6.19 1.66
CA ILE A 92 2.46 6.61 1.18
C ILE A 92 2.44 8.13 1.06
N ARG A 93 3.34 8.82 1.77
CA ARG A 93 3.41 10.29 1.80
C ARG A 93 2.05 10.95 2.12
N GLY A 94 1.23 10.30 2.98
CA GLY A 94 -0.10 10.80 3.40
C GLY A 94 -1.23 10.58 2.40
N PHE A 95 -1.01 9.81 1.32
CA PHE A 95 -2.03 9.35 0.39
C PHE A 95 -2.38 7.90 0.71
N GLY A 96 -3.67 7.60 0.87
CA GLY A 96 -4.16 6.26 1.22
C GLY A 96 -4.05 5.24 0.09
N THR A 97 -4.48 4.01 0.37
CA THR A 97 -4.43 2.88 -0.57
C THR A 97 -5.13 3.14 -1.89
N GLY A 98 -6.24 3.88 -1.89
CA GLY A 98 -6.92 4.28 -3.14
C GLY A 98 -6.10 5.20 -4.06
N TYR A 99 -4.94 5.67 -3.63
CA TYR A 99 -3.97 6.48 -4.40
C TYR A 99 -2.64 5.75 -4.60
N THR A 100 -2.56 4.48 -4.24
CA THR A 100 -1.36 3.65 -4.41
C THR A 100 -1.67 2.47 -5.30
N LEU A 101 -0.94 2.34 -6.38
CA LEU A 101 -1.09 1.23 -7.30
C LEU A 101 -0.31 0.00 -6.81
N VAL A 102 -0.98 -1.12 -6.67
CA VAL A 102 -0.35 -2.41 -6.35
C VAL A 102 -0.23 -3.24 -7.62
N LEU A 103 0.95 -3.80 -7.84
CA LEU A 103 1.29 -4.62 -9.00
C LEU A 103 1.88 -5.96 -8.56
N VAL A 104 1.65 -6.99 -9.37
CA VAL A 104 2.42 -8.25 -9.34
C VAL A 104 3.04 -8.45 -10.71
N ASP A 105 4.37 -8.51 -10.77
CA ASP A 105 5.14 -8.54 -12.03
C ASP A 105 4.71 -7.45 -13.03
N GLY A 106 4.43 -6.24 -12.52
CA GLY A 106 3.98 -5.11 -13.32
C GLY A 106 2.50 -5.14 -13.73
N LYS A 107 1.69 -6.12 -13.32
CA LYS A 107 0.25 -6.23 -13.64
C LYS A 107 -0.59 -5.74 -12.47
N ARG A 108 -1.58 -4.91 -12.77
CA ARG A 108 -2.42 -4.23 -11.77
C ARG A 108 -3.20 -5.23 -10.91
N GLN A 109 -3.20 -4.96 -9.59
CA GLN A 109 -3.96 -5.74 -8.62
C GLN A 109 -5.11 -4.96 -7.98
N ASN A 110 -5.18 -3.66 -8.23
CA ASN A 110 -6.25 -2.80 -7.73
C ASN A 110 -7.51 -3.01 -8.55
N THR A 111 -8.48 -3.69 -8.00
CA THR A 111 -9.70 -4.01 -8.69
C THR A 111 -10.94 -3.63 -7.92
N VAL A 112 -10.75 -3.04 -6.74
CA VAL A 112 -11.85 -2.78 -5.81
C VAL A 112 -12.37 -1.36 -5.96
N ASN A 113 -12.41 -0.87 -7.20
CA ASN A 113 -13.11 0.36 -7.50
C ASN A 113 -14.59 0.19 -7.14
N GLY A 114 -14.96 0.75 -6.01
CA GLY A 114 -16.35 0.81 -5.63
C GLY A 114 -16.77 0.07 -4.38
N PHE A 115 -15.96 -0.81 -3.83
CA PHE A 115 -16.44 -1.65 -2.75
C PHE A 115 -16.45 -0.99 -1.38
N HIS A 116 -15.56 -0.05 -1.04
CA HIS A 116 -15.50 0.37 0.36
C HIS A 116 -15.26 1.83 0.64
N GLU A 117 -16.18 2.30 1.41
CA GLU A 117 -16.03 3.40 2.37
C GLU A 117 -16.41 2.80 3.73
N ASN A 118 -16.26 3.39 4.86
CA ASN A 118 -16.61 2.88 6.20
C ASN A 118 -15.67 1.84 6.84
N GLY A 119 -14.37 1.90 6.54
CA GLY A 119 -13.36 1.16 7.31
C GLY A 119 -13.21 -0.30 6.93
N PHE A 120 -13.66 -0.69 5.73
CA PHE A 120 -13.29 -1.92 5.05
C PHE A 120 -12.10 -1.72 4.09
N SER A 121 -11.50 -0.53 4.07
CA SER A 121 -10.18 -0.28 3.49
C SER A 121 -9.19 -1.32 4.02
N GLY A 122 -8.33 -1.82 3.20
CA GLY A 122 -7.40 -2.90 3.59
C GLY A 122 -7.75 -4.26 2.97
N VAL A 123 -8.93 -4.42 2.35
CA VAL A 123 -9.23 -5.61 1.55
C VAL A 123 -8.26 -5.74 0.38
N ASP A 124 -7.96 -4.63 -0.29
CA ASP A 124 -7.04 -4.56 -1.42
C ASP A 124 -5.62 -4.99 -1.06
N ASN A 125 -5.22 -4.82 0.20
CA ASN A 125 -3.91 -5.16 0.71
C ASN A 125 -3.74 -6.65 0.99
N SER A 126 -4.83 -7.41 1.03
CA SER A 126 -4.83 -8.85 1.31
C SER A 126 -4.32 -9.69 0.15
N TYR A 127 -4.21 -9.11 -1.05
CA TYR A 127 -3.84 -9.81 -2.29
C TYR A 127 -2.34 -10.09 -2.42
N LEU A 128 -1.63 -10.23 -1.31
CA LEU A 128 -0.22 -10.59 -1.29
C LEU A 128 -0.04 -12.06 -1.69
N PRO A 129 0.75 -12.35 -2.75
CA PRO A 129 1.14 -13.72 -3.08
C PRO A 129 1.88 -14.40 -1.93
N PRO A 130 1.97 -15.74 -1.90
CA PRO A 130 2.84 -16.44 -0.96
C PRO A 130 4.26 -15.87 -0.93
N ILE A 131 4.79 -15.55 0.26
CA ILE A 131 6.13 -14.94 0.42
C ILE A 131 7.21 -15.80 -0.25
N SER A 132 7.05 -17.12 -0.21
CA SER A 132 7.98 -18.05 -0.87
C SER A 132 8.07 -17.89 -2.39
N MET A 133 7.03 -17.30 -3.02
CA MET A 133 7.00 -16.98 -4.46
C MET A 133 7.63 -15.60 -4.74
N ILE A 134 7.70 -14.72 -3.75
CA ILE A 134 8.22 -13.36 -3.91
C ILE A 134 9.75 -13.41 -4.01
N GLU A 135 10.31 -12.66 -4.94
CA GLU A 135 11.74 -12.36 -5.04
C GLU A 135 12.09 -11.09 -4.26
N ARG A 136 11.31 -10.03 -4.49
CA ARG A 136 11.41 -8.75 -3.79
C ARG A 136 10.14 -7.93 -3.96
N ILE A 137 9.98 -6.89 -3.14
CA ILE A 137 8.96 -5.86 -3.30
C ILE A 137 9.66 -4.53 -3.56
N GLU A 138 9.28 -3.86 -4.65
CA GLU A 138 9.77 -2.54 -5.03
C GLU A 138 8.69 -1.50 -4.74
N VAL A 139 9.03 -0.44 -3.99
CA VAL A 139 8.09 0.62 -3.63
C VAL A 139 8.60 1.96 -4.17
N ILE A 140 7.91 2.47 -5.18
CA ILE A 140 8.10 3.84 -5.70
C ILE A 140 7.27 4.78 -4.85
N LYS A 141 7.88 5.85 -4.35
CA LYS A 141 7.23 6.89 -3.54
C LYS A 141 7.00 8.13 -4.38
N GLY A 142 5.77 8.65 -4.35
CA GLY A 142 5.32 9.73 -5.22
C GLY A 142 4.78 9.24 -6.57
N PRO A 143 4.29 10.17 -7.42
CA PRO A 143 3.59 9.82 -8.64
C PRO A 143 4.43 9.04 -9.66
N ALA A 144 3.90 7.93 -10.13
CA ALA A 144 4.44 7.11 -11.21
C ALA A 144 3.42 6.91 -12.36
N SER A 145 2.46 7.83 -12.47
CA SER A 145 1.33 7.70 -13.40
C SER A 145 1.73 7.77 -14.87
N THR A 146 2.90 8.29 -15.22
CA THR A 146 3.40 8.33 -16.60
C THR A 146 3.56 6.91 -17.15
N LEU A 147 4.18 6.00 -16.42
CA LEU A 147 4.37 4.60 -16.84
C LEU A 147 3.18 3.71 -16.49
N TYR A 148 2.56 3.92 -15.33
CA TYR A 148 1.60 2.97 -14.76
C TYR A 148 0.14 3.42 -14.83
N GLY A 149 -0.12 4.69 -15.21
CA GLY A 149 -1.47 5.22 -15.34
C GLY A 149 -2.10 5.66 -14.03
N GLY A 150 -3.42 5.63 -13.97
CA GLY A 150 -4.22 6.06 -12.83
C GLY A 150 -3.91 5.31 -11.53
N ASP A 151 -4.33 5.89 -10.40
CA ASP A 151 -4.16 5.38 -9.02
C ASP A 151 -2.73 5.43 -8.45
N ALA A 152 -1.73 5.86 -9.24
CA ALA A 152 -0.33 5.95 -8.83
C ALA A 152 0.07 7.39 -8.39
N ILE A 153 -0.79 8.05 -7.59
CA ILE A 153 -0.53 9.42 -7.04
C ILE A 153 0.39 9.35 -5.82
N GLY A 154 0.11 8.47 -4.89
CA GLY A 154 0.90 8.26 -3.67
C GLY A 154 2.16 7.44 -3.94
N GLY A 155 2.07 6.48 -4.86
CA GLY A 155 3.16 5.60 -5.22
C GLY A 155 2.73 4.31 -5.91
N VAL A 156 3.71 3.43 -6.10
CA VAL A 156 3.51 2.08 -6.65
C VAL A 156 4.18 1.06 -5.74
N VAL A 157 3.48 -0.02 -5.43
CA VAL A 157 4.02 -1.21 -4.78
C VAL A 157 4.05 -2.33 -5.80
N ASN A 158 5.21 -2.72 -6.30
CA ASN A 158 5.36 -3.80 -7.27
C ASN A 158 6.00 -5.03 -6.64
N ILE A 159 5.27 -6.11 -6.62
CA ILE A 159 5.69 -7.40 -6.09
C ILE A 159 6.31 -8.19 -7.25
N ILE A 160 7.61 -8.39 -7.19
CA ILE A 160 8.35 -9.17 -8.20
C ILE A 160 8.38 -10.62 -7.75
N THR A 161 7.89 -11.51 -8.62
CA THR A 161 7.88 -12.95 -8.35
C THR A 161 9.09 -13.66 -8.94
N LYS A 162 9.44 -14.80 -8.36
CA LYS A 162 10.52 -15.64 -8.87
C LYS A 162 10.24 -16.09 -10.31
N LYS A 163 11.28 -16.08 -11.11
CA LYS A 163 11.25 -16.60 -12.49
C LYS A 163 11.21 -18.13 -12.48
N ASN A 164 10.96 -18.69 -13.66
CA ASN A 164 10.83 -20.14 -13.86
C ASN A 164 12.05 -20.92 -13.34
N PRO A 165 11.84 -21.91 -12.48
CA PRO A 165 12.93 -22.74 -12.03
C PRO A 165 13.25 -23.83 -13.07
N ASP A 166 14.54 -24.11 -13.26
CA ASP A 166 15.03 -25.22 -14.09
C ASP A 166 14.85 -26.58 -13.42
N LYS A 167 14.52 -26.59 -12.13
CA LYS A 167 14.37 -27.78 -11.30
C LYS A 167 13.07 -27.70 -10.51
N PHE A 168 12.58 -28.87 -10.09
CA PHE A 168 11.53 -28.91 -9.08
C PHE A 168 11.97 -28.14 -7.85
N THR A 169 11.16 -27.20 -7.44
CA THR A 169 11.37 -26.38 -6.25
C THR A 169 10.05 -26.07 -5.59
N GLY A 170 10.07 -25.93 -4.29
CA GLY A 170 8.87 -25.58 -3.57
C GLY A 170 9.17 -25.11 -2.16
N SER A 171 8.12 -24.63 -1.51
CA SER A 171 8.17 -24.21 -0.11
C SER A 171 6.81 -24.43 0.53
N ILE A 172 6.80 -24.95 1.73
CA ILE A 172 5.62 -25.01 2.59
C ILE A 172 5.95 -24.28 3.89
N SER A 173 5.03 -23.45 4.36
CA SER A 173 5.19 -22.69 5.59
C SER A 173 3.92 -22.81 6.43
N ILE A 174 4.08 -23.05 7.74
CA ILE A 174 2.99 -23.10 8.70
C ILE A 174 3.32 -22.07 9.78
N GLU A 175 2.33 -21.26 10.15
CA GLU A 175 2.49 -20.21 11.13
C GLU A 175 1.37 -20.16 12.16
N THR A 176 1.69 -19.69 13.35
CA THR A 176 0.71 -19.37 14.40
C THR A 176 1.11 -18.09 15.11
N GLN A 177 0.12 -17.28 15.46
CA GLN A 177 0.26 -16.11 16.32
C GLN A 177 -0.55 -16.31 17.60
N ALA A 178 0.13 -16.56 18.70
CA ALA A 178 -0.47 -16.77 20.01
C ALA A 178 -0.49 -15.45 20.80
N GLN A 179 -1.66 -15.07 21.30
CA GLN A 179 -1.84 -13.85 22.09
C GLN A 179 -1.59 -14.14 23.57
N GLN A 180 -0.82 -13.27 24.25
CA GLN A 180 -0.68 -13.34 25.72
C GLN A 180 -2.02 -13.02 26.39
N HIS A 181 -2.70 -11.99 25.90
CA HIS A 181 -4.03 -11.57 26.38
C HIS A 181 -5.12 -12.18 25.51
N TYR A 182 -5.23 -13.51 25.50
CA TYR A 182 -6.17 -14.26 24.65
C TYR A 182 -7.66 -13.94 24.93
N ASN A 183 -7.97 -13.40 26.11
CA ASN A 183 -9.32 -12.94 26.45
C ASN A 183 -9.71 -11.63 25.71
N LEU A 184 -8.72 -10.88 25.22
CA LEU A 184 -8.89 -9.58 24.58
C LEU A 184 -8.61 -9.63 23.08
N TYR A 185 -7.62 -10.45 22.66
CA TYR A 185 -7.14 -10.48 21.28
C TYR A 185 -7.19 -11.90 20.71
N GLY A 186 -7.64 -11.99 19.44
CA GLY A 186 -7.77 -13.25 18.73
C GLY A 186 -6.43 -13.85 18.28
N HIS A 187 -6.32 -15.18 18.31
CA HIS A 187 -5.19 -15.92 17.78
C HIS A 187 -5.18 -15.93 16.25
N GLY A 188 -3.99 -15.99 15.64
CA GLY A 188 -3.79 -16.15 14.21
C GLY A 188 -3.16 -17.49 13.84
N ARG A 189 -3.50 -18.02 12.66
CA ARG A 189 -2.91 -19.26 12.11
C ARG A 189 -2.94 -19.23 10.59
N GLY A 190 -1.89 -19.75 9.99
CA GLY A 190 -1.76 -19.76 8.54
C GLY A 190 -0.99 -20.93 7.99
N VAL A 191 -1.24 -21.22 6.74
CA VAL A 191 -0.45 -22.14 5.93
C VAL A 191 -0.25 -21.53 4.54
N THR A 192 0.94 -21.67 4.00
CA THR A 192 1.33 -21.14 2.69
C THR A 192 2.11 -22.20 1.94
N GLY A 193 1.80 -22.37 0.68
CA GLY A 193 2.49 -23.31 -0.21
C GLY A 193 2.83 -22.70 -1.56
N TYR A 194 3.99 -23.03 -2.09
CA TYR A 194 4.42 -22.73 -3.44
C TYR A 194 5.22 -23.92 -3.97
N MET A 195 4.90 -24.35 -5.20
CA MET A 195 5.62 -25.42 -5.89
C MET A 195 5.76 -25.06 -7.36
N ALA A 196 6.91 -25.33 -7.94
CA ALA A 196 7.15 -25.12 -9.35
C ALA A 196 7.83 -26.35 -9.99
N PHE A 197 7.26 -26.76 -11.11
CA PHE A 197 7.59 -28.01 -11.81
C PHE A 197 8.05 -27.68 -13.23
N PRO A 198 9.27 -28.06 -13.64
CA PRO A 198 9.61 -28.10 -15.05
C PRO A 198 8.90 -29.30 -15.70
N LEU A 199 7.85 -29.03 -16.49
CA LEU A 199 7.12 -30.08 -17.24
C LEU A 199 7.92 -30.55 -18.45
N ILE A 200 8.57 -29.61 -19.14
CA ILE A 200 9.53 -29.83 -20.21
C ILE A 200 10.72 -28.93 -19.90
N LYS A 201 11.87 -29.55 -19.68
CA LYS A 201 13.11 -28.85 -19.35
C LYS A 201 13.35 -27.68 -20.30
N ASP A 202 13.66 -26.49 -19.75
CA ASP A 202 13.96 -25.24 -20.45
C ASP A 202 12.85 -24.73 -21.40
N LYS A 203 11.64 -25.35 -21.38
CA LYS A 203 10.54 -24.95 -22.28
C LYS A 203 9.22 -24.70 -21.58
N LEU A 204 8.80 -25.60 -20.70
CA LEU A 204 7.46 -25.52 -20.10
C LEU A 204 7.54 -25.78 -18.61
N SER A 205 7.03 -24.88 -17.80
CA SER A 205 6.95 -25.06 -16.36
C SER A 205 5.57 -24.68 -15.82
N LEU A 206 5.16 -25.38 -14.75
CA LEU A 206 3.93 -25.09 -14.01
C LEU A 206 4.30 -24.68 -12.59
N ALA A 207 3.79 -23.53 -12.14
CA ALA A 207 3.88 -23.12 -10.76
C ALA A 207 2.49 -23.13 -10.12
N LEU A 208 2.39 -23.73 -8.93
CA LEU A 208 1.19 -23.76 -8.10
C LEU A 208 1.42 -22.97 -6.83
N ARG A 209 0.42 -22.23 -6.37
CA ARG A 209 0.48 -21.45 -5.14
C ARG A 209 -0.81 -21.52 -4.35
N GLY A 210 -0.67 -21.44 -3.03
CA GLY A 210 -1.82 -21.34 -2.14
C GLY A 210 -1.45 -20.72 -0.81
N LYS A 211 -2.38 -19.98 -0.23
CA LYS A 211 -2.27 -19.38 1.10
C LYS A 211 -3.60 -19.48 1.80
N TYR A 212 -3.57 -19.77 3.08
CA TYR A 212 -4.70 -19.59 3.97
C TYR A 212 -4.19 -18.95 5.25
N TYR A 213 -4.85 -17.89 5.71
CA TYR A 213 -4.62 -17.27 7.01
C TYR A 213 -5.96 -16.94 7.65
N GLY A 214 -6.11 -17.28 8.93
CA GLY A 214 -7.28 -16.96 9.72
C GLY A 214 -6.87 -16.34 11.04
N LYS A 215 -7.64 -15.33 11.47
CA LYS A 215 -7.49 -14.70 12.78
C LYS A 215 -8.83 -14.64 13.48
N ASP A 216 -8.83 -15.08 14.73
CA ASP A 216 -10.02 -15.08 15.56
C ASP A 216 -10.38 -13.63 15.96
N HIS A 217 -11.67 -13.37 16.27
CA HIS A 217 -12.12 -12.04 16.70
C HIS A 217 -11.50 -11.61 18.02
N SER A 218 -11.28 -10.32 18.17
CA SER A 218 -10.88 -9.69 19.43
C SER A 218 -12.13 -9.31 20.24
N ASN A 219 -12.00 -9.19 21.56
CA ASN A 219 -13.11 -8.95 22.48
C ASN A 219 -12.86 -7.69 23.34
N LEU A 220 -12.51 -6.59 22.68
CA LEU A 220 -12.33 -5.29 23.32
C LEU A 220 -13.69 -4.70 23.67
N LYS A 221 -13.87 -4.25 24.93
CA LYS A 221 -15.13 -3.69 25.42
C LYS A 221 -14.88 -2.37 26.11
N TRP A 222 -15.78 -1.40 25.87
CA TRP A 222 -15.79 -0.18 26.63
C TRP A 222 -16.19 -0.45 28.09
N PRO A 223 -15.70 0.35 29.06
CA PRO A 223 -15.96 0.13 30.49
C PRO A 223 -17.44 0.14 30.85
N ASP A 224 -18.23 1.00 30.22
CA ASP A 224 -19.64 1.15 30.49
C ASP A 224 -20.51 0.46 29.42
N LYS A 225 -21.16 -0.62 29.79
CA LYS A 225 -22.04 -1.42 28.92
C LYS A 225 -23.44 -0.84 28.76
N THR A 226 -23.81 0.16 29.57
CA THR A 226 -25.17 0.70 29.61
C THR A 226 -25.41 1.81 28.57
N LEU A 227 -24.35 2.35 28.00
CA LEU A 227 -24.43 3.43 27.01
C LEU A 227 -24.90 2.90 25.65
N THR A 228 -26.21 3.01 25.41
CA THR A 228 -26.90 2.47 24.23
C THR A 228 -26.61 3.25 22.92
N ASN A 229 -26.00 4.45 23.01
CA ASN A 229 -25.71 5.32 21.86
C ASN A 229 -24.24 5.30 21.43
N GLN A 230 -23.50 4.28 21.79
CA GLN A 230 -22.10 4.16 21.42
C GLN A 230 -21.96 3.69 19.98
N TYR A 231 -21.63 4.62 19.10
CA TYR A 231 -20.87 4.25 17.88
C TYR A 231 -19.47 3.85 18.34
N ALA A 232 -19.38 2.69 18.96
CA ALA A 232 -18.12 2.18 19.44
C ALA A 232 -17.23 1.90 18.23
N SER A 233 -15.99 2.33 18.31
CA SER A 233 -14.92 1.74 17.53
C SER A 233 -15.03 0.22 17.66
N HIS A 234 -15.15 -0.45 16.52
CA HIS A 234 -15.35 -1.89 16.52
C HIS A 234 -14.10 -2.58 17.06
N SER A 235 -14.27 -3.54 17.95
CA SER A 235 -13.21 -4.50 18.26
C SER A 235 -12.79 -5.21 16.96
N PRO A 236 -11.48 -5.42 16.70
CA PRO A 236 -11.04 -6.14 15.51
C PRO A 236 -11.78 -7.47 15.37
N GLY A 237 -12.40 -7.67 14.21
CA GLY A 237 -13.23 -8.84 13.94
C GLY A 237 -12.43 -10.10 13.60
N GLU A 238 -13.13 -11.20 13.40
CA GLU A 238 -12.58 -12.38 12.74
C GLU A 238 -12.35 -12.08 11.26
N TYR A 239 -11.20 -12.51 10.73
CA TYR A 239 -11.01 -12.48 9.28
C TYR A 239 -10.29 -13.74 8.80
N LYS A 240 -10.59 -14.11 7.56
CA LYS A 240 -9.97 -15.23 6.84
C LYS A 240 -9.56 -14.76 5.46
N ILE A 241 -8.34 -15.08 5.07
CA ILE A 241 -7.79 -14.78 3.76
C ILE A 241 -7.33 -16.09 3.16
N GLY A 242 -7.75 -16.37 1.93
CA GLY A 242 -7.30 -17.52 1.17
C GLY A 242 -6.97 -17.15 -0.26
N ASN A 243 -5.98 -17.79 -0.85
CA ASN A 243 -5.77 -17.77 -2.27
C ASN A 243 -5.31 -19.11 -2.79
N VAL A 244 -5.60 -19.37 -4.04
CA VAL A 244 -5.05 -20.45 -4.83
C VAL A 244 -4.78 -19.93 -6.24
N GLY A 245 -3.68 -20.34 -6.84
CA GLY A 245 -3.36 -19.95 -8.21
C GLY A 245 -2.39 -20.86 -8.89
N ALA A 246 -2.36 -20.77 -10.22
CA ALA A 246 -1.49 -21.55 -11.08
C ALA A 246 -0.95 -20.67 -12.20
N ARG A 247 0.36 -20.83 -12.51
CA ARG A 247 1.01 -20.16 -13.64
C ARG A 247 1.67 -21.20 -14.51
N LEU A 248 1.27 -21.25 -15.78
CA LEU A 248 1.91 -22.03 -16.82
C LEU A 248 2.82 -21.10 -17.62
N ASN A 249 4.12 -21.37 -17.62
CA ASN A 249 5.11 -20.62 -18.38
C ASN A 249 5.61 -21.46 -19.56
N TRP A 250 5.66 -20.86 -20.72
CA TRP A 250 6.08 -21.48 -21.96
C TRP A 250 7.13 -20.62 -22.66
N LYS A 251 8.38 -21.10 -22.66
CA LYS A 251 9.45 -20.58 -23.51
C LYS A 251 9.25 -21.16 -24.91
N ILE A 252 8.63 -20.39 -25.81
CA ILE A 252 8.36 -20.81 -27.18
C ILE A 252 9.70 -21.00 -27.93
N ASN A 253 10.60 -20.01 -27.79
CA ASN A 253 11.97 -19.99 -28.28
C ASN A 253 12.80 -19.00 -27.43
N ASP A 254 14.05 -18.73 -27.81
CA ASP A 254 14.92 -17.79 -27.06
C ASP A 254 14.45 -16.33 -27.10
N GLN A 255 13.62 -15.98 -28.08
CA GLN A 255 13.09 -14.63 -28.25
C GLN A 255 11.69 -14.45 -27.67
N ASN A 256 10.94 -15.52 -27.41
CA ASN A 256 9.53 -15.41 -27.08
C ASN A 256 9.17 -16.29 -25.87
N ASN A 257 8.72 -15.65 -24.79
CA ASN A 257 8.18 -16.31 -23.62
C ASN A 257 6.70 -15.94 -23.45
N LEU A 258 5.89 -16.92 -23.14
CA LEU A 258 4.46 -16.76 -22.84
C LEU A 258 4.17 -17.28 -21.45
N TYR A 259 3.29 -16.62 -20.70
CA TYR A 259 2.69 -17.28 -19.54
C TYR A 259 1.18 -17.03 -19.46
N LEU A 260 0.50 -18.02 -18.89
CA LEU A 260 -0.89 -17.93 -18.46
C LEU A 260 -0.93 -18.06 -16.94
N ASP A 261 -1.48 -17.08 -16.25
CA ASP A 261 -1.61 -17.06 -14.79
C ASP A 261 -3.08 -16.95 -14.42
N GLY A 262 -3.57 -17.88 -13.60
CA GLY A 262 -4.93 -17.86 -13.06
C GLY A 262 -4.89 -17.89 -11.54
N GLU A 263 -5.77 -17.10 -10.89
CA GLU A 263 -5.86 -17.06 -9.43
C GLU A 263 -7.28 -16.83 -8.93
N HIS A 264 -7.56 -17.37 -7.76
CA HIS A 264 -8.75 -17.10 -6.98
C HIS A 264 -8.36 -16.64 -5.59
N TYR A 265 -8.92 -15.50 -5.13
CA TYR A 265 -8.80 -14.97 -3.78
C TYR A 265 -10.14 -15.01 -3.09
N TYR A 266 -10.10 -15.36 -1.81
CA TYR A 266 -11.22 -15.28 -0.90
C TYR A 266 -10.83 -14.50 0.34
N GLN A 267 -11.67 -13.56 0.74
CA GLN A 267 -11.58 -12.90 2.04
C GLN A 267 -12.92 -12.88 2.72
N TYR A 268 -12.91 -13.22 4.01
CA TYR A 268 -14.04 -13.09 4.91
C TYR A 268 -13.67 -12.18 6.05
N SER A 269 -14.56 -11.30 6.44
CA SER A 269 -14.42 -10.50 7.65
C SER A 269 -15.74 -10.43 8.40
N ASP A 270 -15.62 -10.44 9.73
CA ASP A 270 -16.72 -10.31 10.67
C ASP A 270 -16.41 -9.16 11.62
N THR A 271 -17.34 -8.26 11.80
CA THR A 271 -17.19 -7.15 12.74
C THR A 271 -18.32 -7.21 13.76
N MET A 272 -17.97 -7.16 15.04
CA MET A 272 -18.93 -7.02 16.13
C MET A 272 -19.04 -5.57 16.56
N ASN A 273 -20.25 -5.03 16.50
CA ASN A 273 -20.53 -3.73 17.11
C ASN A 273 -20.54 -3.91 18.64
N THR A 274 -19.70 -3.16 19.36
CA THR A 274 -19.57 -3.23 20.83
C THR A 274 -20.62 -2.37 21.55
N SER A 275 -21.51 -1.67 20.84
CA SER A 275 -22.68 -1.04 21.44
C SER A 275 -23.71 -2.11 21.75
N GLY A 276 -24.29 -2.14 22.93
CA GLY A 276 -25.20 -3.13 23.54
C GLY A 276 -26.21 -3.92 22.70
N ARG A 277 -26.31 -3.69 21.41
CA ARG A 277 -26.85 -4.58 20.38
C ARG A 277 -25.68 -5.21 19.63
N GLN A 278 -25.51 -6.51 19.80
CA GLN A 278 -24.59 -7.30 18.98
C GLN A 278 -25.10 -7.32 17.52
N VAL A 279 -24.75 -6.31 16.76
CA VAL A 279 -24.96 -6.34 15.31
C VAL A 279 -23.72 -6.94 14.68
N ARG A 280 -23.80 -8.18 14.29
CA ARG A 280 -22.78 -8.88 13.53
C ARG A 280 -22.89 -8.45 12.07
N SER A 281 -21.89 -7.78 11.54
CA SER A 281 -21.77 -7.50 10.12
C SER A 281 -20.70 -8.40 9.53
N THR A 282 -21.07 -9.20 8.55
CA THR A 282 -20.15 -10.07 7.83
C THR A 282 -20.02 -9.60 6.39
N SER A 283 -18.79 -9.61 5.89
CA SER A 283 -18.50 -9.35 4.48
C SER A 283 -17.57 -10.42 3.93
N SER A 284 -17.90 -10.91 2.75
CA SER A 284 -17.02 -11.79 1.99
C SER A 284 -16.71 -11.17 0.63
N TYR A 285 -15.50 -11.40 0.18
CA TYR A 285 -14.95 -10.96 -1.11
C TYR A 285 -14.38 -12.15 -1.82
N ASN A 286 -14.72 -12.32 -3.08
CA ASN A 286 -14.07 -13.23 -4.00
C ASN A 286 -13.45 -12.41 -5.11
N ARG A 287 -12.25 -12.78 -5.55
CA ARG A 287 -11.61 -12.20 -6.72
C ARG A 287 -11.03 -13.29 -7.59
N ASP A 288 -11.44 -13.31 -8.84
CA ASP A 288 -10.89 -14.15 -9.89
C ASP A 288 -10.02 -13.32 -10.82
N GLY A 289 -8.81 -13.81 -11.12
CA GLY A 289 -7.87 -13.17 -12.01
C GLY A 289 -7.35 -14.12 -13.08
N LEU A 290 -7.21 -13.62 -14.30
CA LEU A 290 -6.56 -14.33 -15.40
C LEU A 290 -5.66 -13.37 -16.16
N ILE A 291 -4.41 -13.75 -16.40
CA ILE A 291 -3.42 -12.97 -17.12
C ILE A 291 -2.79 -13.85 -18.19
N LEU A 292 -2.82 -13.39 -19.44
CA LEU A 292 -2.00 -13.89 -20.54
C LEU A 292 -0.92 -12.87 -20.85
N ASN A 293 0.35 -13.24 -20.76
CA ASN A 293 1.49 -12.36 -20.98
C ASN A 293 2.46 -12.94 -21.98
N HIS A 294 2.97 -12.08 -22.86
CA HIS A 294 4.04 -12.38 -23.81
C HIS A 294 5.22 -11.43 -23.57
N ASP A 295 6.42 -11.99 -23.38
CA ASP A 295 7.68 -11.27 -23.35
C ASP A 295 8.48 -11.58 -24.61
N GLY A 296 8.86 -10.53 -25.35
CA GLY A 296 9.68 -10.62 -26.55
C GLY A 296 11.07 -10.05 -26.33
N TYR A 297 12.10 -10.71 -26.85
CA TYR A 297 13.51 -10.33 -26.77
C TYR A 297 14.10 -10.28 -28.16
N TYR A 298 14.28 -9.09 -28.69
CA TYR A 298 14.71 -8.86 -30.08
C TYR A 298 16.03 -8.10 -30.11
N THR A 299 16.69 -8.08 -31.25
CA THR A 299 17.95 -7.33 -31.43
C THR A 299 17.80 -5.82 -31.28
N TRP A 300 16.58 -5.30 -31.52
CA TRP A 300 16.26 -3.87 -31.40
C TRP A 300 15.70 -3.49 -30.01
N GLY A 301 15.45 -4.46 -29.15
CA GLY A 301 14.88 -4.20 -27.81
C GLY A 301 13.99 -5.32 -27.31
N THR A 302 13.25 -5.03 -26.26
CA THR A 302 12.32 -5.96 -25.61
C THR A 302 10.89 -5.49 -25.69
N THR A 303 9.94 -6.42 -25.72
CA THR A 303 8.52 -6.12 -25.66
C THR A 303 7.86 -6.87 -24.52
N ASN A 304 6.83 -6.27 -23.91
CA ASN A 304 5.93 -6.96 -22.99
C ASN A 304 4.49 -6.60 -23.38
N THR A 305 3.72 -7.62 -23.71
CA THR A 305 2.29 -7.47 -24.08
C THR A 305 1.47 -8.39 -23.19
N TYR A 306 0.42 -7.87 -22.56
CA TYR A 306 -0.47 -8.69 -21.76
C TYR A 306 -1.94 -8.34 -21.93
N ALA A 307 -2.79 -9.34 -21.70
CA ALA A 307 -4.22 -9.20 -21.50
C ALA A 307 -4.57 -9.73 -20.11
N GLN A 308 -5.34 -8.97 -19.36
CA GLN A 308 -5.74 -9.27 -18.00
C GLN A 308 -7.24 -9.15 -17.85
N TYR A 309 -7.84 -10.12 -17.16
CA TYR A 309 -9.21 -10.11 -16.67
C TYR A 309 -9.21 -10.19 -15.15
N GLN A 310 -10.02 -9.38 -14.50
CA GLN A 310 -10.27 -9.47 -13.06
C GLN A 310 -11.75 -9.27 -12.80
N TYR A 311 -12.31 -10.17 -11.99
CA TYR A 311 -13.66 -10.08 -11.47
C TYR A 311 -13.60 -10.10 -9.95
N THR A 312 -14.31 -9.21 -9.31
CA THR A 312 -14.42 -9.16 -7.86
C THR A 312 -15.89 -9.04 -7.46
N ASP A 313 -16.34 -9.90 -6.57
CA ASP A 313 -17.63 -9.76 -5.92
C ASP A 313 -17.51 -9.52 -4.42
N GLN A 314 -18.44 -8.77 -3.90
CA GLN A 314 -18.62 -8.55 -2.48
C GLN A 314 -20.03 -8.97 -2.07
N THR A 315 -20.14 -9.80 -1.04
CA THR A 315 -21.39 -10.07 -0.35
C THR A 315 -21.31 -9.58 1.08
N SER A 316 -22.20 -8.69 1.49
CA SER A 316 -22.32 -8.21 2.86
C SER A 316 -23.64 -8.64 3.46
N LYS A 317 -23.61 -9.12 4.72
CA LYS A 317 -24.81 -9.52 5.49
C LYS A 317 -24.87 -8.71 6.77
N SER A 318 -25.50 -7.55 6.67
CA SER A 318 -25.85 -6.71 7.83
C SER A 318 -27.27 -6.20 7.58
N GLY A 319 -28.26 -6.99 7.96
CA GLY A 319 -29.65 -6.72 7.61
C GLY A 319 -29.98 -7.18 6.17
N THR A 320 -30.09 -6.28 5.22
CA THR A 320 -30.30 -6.62 3.80
C THR A 320 -28.97 -7.03 3.16
N PRO A 321 -28.89 -8.20 2.50
CA PRO A 321 -27.71 -8.59 1.76
C PRO A 321 -27.38 -7.57 0.68
N VAL A 322 -26.10 -7.16 0.60
CA VAL A 322 -25.60 -6.28 -0.44
C VAL A 322 -24.67 -7.10 -1.32
N ALA A 323 -24.90 -7.06 -2.61
CA ALA A 323 -23.99 -7.61 -3.62
C ALA A 323 -23.45 -6.48 -4.48
N ASN A 324 -22.13 -6.40 -4.57
CA ASN A 324 -21.42 -5.50 -5.47
C ASN A 324 -20.50 -6.34 -6.34
N GLU A 325 -20.39 -5.98 -7.61
CA GLU A 325 -19.53 -6.64 -8.58
C GLU A 325 -18.64 -5.62 -9.29
N SER A 326 -17.40 -5.96 -9.53
CA SER A 326 -16.49 -5.18 -10.35
C SER A 326 -15.79 -6.08 -11.35
N THR A 327 -15.78 -5.68 -12.60
CA THR A 327 -15.07 -6.37 -13.68
C THR A 327 -14.09 -5.41 -14.34
N VAL A 328 -12.86 -5.85 -14.54
CA VAL A 328 -11.81 -5.05 -15.19
C VAL A 328 -11.11 -5.88 -16.27
N TYR A 329 -11.01 -5.32 -17.46
CA TYR A 329 -10.16 -5.82 -18.53
C TYR A 329 -9.03 -4.83 -18.78
N VAL A 330 -7.81 -5.33 -18.92
CA VAL A 330 -6.64 -4.51 -19.29
C VAL A 330 -5.91 -5.19 -20.42
N VAL A 331 -5.57 -4.44 -21.47
CA VAL A 331 -4.63 -4.85 -22.50
C VAL A 331 -3.55 -3.80 -22.59
N GLU A 332 -2.31 -4.21 -22.46
CA GLU A 332 -1.16 -3.30 -22.58
C GLU A 332 -0.08 -3.93 -23.42
N SER A 333 0.53 -3.12 -24.27
CA SER A 333 1.73 -3.48 -25.00
C SER A 333 2.76 -2.37 -24.86
N LYS A 334 3.99 -2.73 -24.47
CA LYS A 334 5.11 -1.81 -24.37
C LYS A 334 6.35 -2.37 -25.02
N ALA A 335 7.19 -1.49 -25.54
CA ALA A 335 8.51 -1.77 -26.09
C ALA A 335 9.57 -0.95 -25.36
N ILE A 336 10.74 -1.53 -25.14
CA ILE A 336 11.91 -0.89 -24.55
C ILE A 336 13.05 -1.03 -25.54
N MET A 337 13.57 0.08 -26.00
CA MET A 337 14.51 0.17 -27.10
C MET A 337 15.78 0.93 -26.67
N PRO A 338 16.95 0.29 -26.69
CA PRO A 338 18.21 0.96 -26.46
C PRO A 338 18.69 1.65 -27.75
N PHE A 339 19.16 2.87 -27.63
CA PHE A 339 19.84 3.62 -28.69
C PHE A 339 21.19 4.10 -28.17
N ASP A 340 22.26 3.81 -28.90
CA ASP A 340 23.60 4.28 -28.58
C ASP A 340 24.02 5.33 -29.62
N PHE A 341 24.34 6.53 -29.15
CA PHE A 341 24.80 7.66 -29.96
C PHE A 341 26.31 7.89 -29.80
N ASN A 342 27.05 6.88 -29.38
CA ASN A 342 28.50 6.92 -29.12
C ASN A 342 28.88 8.05 -28.16
N THR A 343 29.63 9.05 -28.63
CA THR A 343 30.10 10.19 -27.81
C THR A 343 28.99 11.11 -27.32
N LEU A 344 27.78 11.01 -27.85
CA LEU A 344 26.62 11.80 -27.42
C LEU A 344 25.79 11.08 -26.33
N GLY A 345 26.24 9.93 -25.86
CA GLY A 345 25.57 9.16 -24.82
C GLY A 345 24.57 8.13 -25.36
N SER A 346 23.75 7.58 -24.50
CA SER A 346 22.78 6.54 -24.84
C SER A 346 21.37 6.88 -24.35
N VAL A 347 20.35 6.42 -25.08
CA VAL A 347 18.95 6.60 -24.74
C VAL A 347 18.29 5.23 -24.59
N MET A 348 17.61 5.03 -23.46
CA MET A 348 16.65 3.95 -23.30
C MET A 348 15.25 4.50 -23.49
N LEU A 349 14.58 4.12 -24.58
CA LEU A 349 13.21 4.56 -24.88
C LEU A 349 12.22 3.48 -24.51
N THR A 350 11.32 3.78 -23.58
CA THR A 350 10.15 2.96 -23.24
C THR A 350 8.92 3.60 -23.86
N THR A 351 8.17 2.89 -24.70
CA THR A 351 6.91 3.36 -25.26
C THR A 351 5.85 2.26 -25.22
N GLY A 352 4.59 2.66 -25.11
CA GLY A 352 3.50 1.71 -25.04
C GLY A 352 2.12 2.34 -25.12
N ALA A 353 1.12 1.48 -25.11
CA ALA A 353 -0.27 1.87 -25.02
C ALA A 353 -1.05 0.87 -24.17
N GLN A 354 -1.95 1.40 -23.36
CA GLN A 354 -2.83 0.65 -22.49
C GLN A 354 -4.29 0.93 -22.87
N TYR A 355 -5.08 -0.12 -22.92
CA TYR A 355 -6.54 -0.06 -22.93
C TYR A 355 -7.06 -0.69 -21.65
N GLN A 356 -8.00 -0.04 -20.98
CA GLN A 356 -8.71 -0.56 -19.81
C GLN A 356 -10.20 -0.34 -19.97
N TRP A 357 -10.97 -1.38 -19.72
CA TRP A 357 -12.40 -1.31 -19.49
C TRP A 357 -12.65 -1.69 -18.04
N GLU A 358 -13.49 -0.91 -17.36
CA GLU A 358 -13.96 -1.25 -16.02
C GLU A 358 -15.45 -1.08 -15.92
N GLY A 359 -16.12 -2.07 -15.28
CA GLY A 359 -17.54 -2.06 -14.99
C GLY A 359 -17.79 -2.30 -13.52
N PHE A 360 -18.76 -1.56 -12.97
CA PHE A 360 -19.20 -1.68 -11.59
C PHE A 360 -20.72 -1.87 -11.55
N ARG A 361 -21.18 -2.88 -10.80
CA ARG A 361 -22.58 -3.16 -10.55
C ARG A 361 -22.85 -3.15 -9.05
N ASN A 362 -23.90 -2.45 -8.65
CA ASN A 362 -24.36 -2.40 -7.26
C ASN A 362 -25.83 -2.79 -7.19
N ASP A 363 -26.10 -3.94 -6.59
CA ASP A 363 -27.46 -4.46 -6.37
C ASP A 363 -27.97 -4.15 -4.94
N SER A 364 -27.37 -3.19 -4.24
CA SER A 364 -27.79 -2.77 -2.91
C SER A 364 -28.93 -1.75 -2.95
N GLY A 365 -29.83 -1.84 -1.97
CA GLY A 365 -30.95 -0.91 -1.83
C GLY A 365 -32.23 -1.41 -2.53
N THR A 366 -33.07 -0.46 -2.93
CA THR A 366 -34.28 -0.69 -3.73
C THR A 366 -34.21 0.18 -4.98
N ALA A 367 -34.99 -0.17 -6.01
CA ALA A 367 -35.07 0.64 -7.24
C ALA A 367 -35.48 2.11 -6.98
N ALA A 368 -36.15 2.39 -5.88
CA ALA A 368 -36.51 3.74 -5.46
C ALA A 368 -35.33 4.51 -4.83
N THR A 369 -34.35 3.81 -4.25
CA THR A 369 -33.19 4.38 -3.57
C THR A 369 -31.88 4.22 -4.34
N ASN A 370 -31.86 3.41 -5.40
CA ASN A 370 -30.73 3.20 -6.30
C ASN A 370 -31.24 3.04 -7.73
N ILE A 371 -31.22 4.11 -8.50
CA ILE A 371 -31.70 4.11 -9.89
C ILE A 371 -30.83 3.27 -10.83
N HIS A 372 -29.60 2.95 -10.43
CA HIS A 372 -28.68 2.09 -11.18
C HIS A 372 -28.67 0.64 -10.71
N MET A 373 -29.64 0.26 -9.84
CA MET A 373 -29.74 -1.12 -9.35
C MET A 373 -29.86 -2.09 -10.52
N GLY A 374 -29.00 -3.10 -10.54
CA GLY A 374 -28.96 -4.11 -11.61
C GLY A 374 -28.30 -3.63 -12.92
N GLN A 375 -27.85 -2.36 -13.00
CA GLN A 375 -27.13 -1.83 -14.16
C GLN A 375 -25.62 -1.88 -13.91
N THR A 376 -24.87 -2.09 -14.98
CA THR A 376 -23.40 -1.92 -14.95
C THR A 376 -23.07 -0.51 -15.39
N LEU A 377 -22.42 0.22 -14.51
CA LEU A 377 -21.79 1.52 -14.83
C LEU A 377 -20.36 1.23 -15.27
N ASP A 378 -20.00 1.62 -16.49
CA ASP A 378 -18.72 1.28 -17.09
C ASP A 378 -18.00 2.49 -17.69
N GLN A 379 -16.70 2.35 -17.90
CA GLN A 379 -15.87 3.31 -18.60
C GLN A 379 -14.78 2.63 -19.40
N ASN A 380 -14.39 3.27 -20.50
CA ASN A 380 -13.27 2.90 -21.36
C ASN A 380 -12.14 3.91 -21.19
N ILE A 381 -10.92 3.42 -21.05
CA ILE A 381 -9.72 4.24 -20.87
C ILE A 381 -8.69 3.79 -21.91
N ILE A 382 -8.16 4.74 -22.69
CA ILE A 382 -7.05 4.51 -23.63
C ILE A 382 -5.90 5.44 -23.27
N ALA A 383 -4.69 4.90 -23.21
CA ALA A 383 -3.55 5.69 -22.74
C ALA A 383 -2.23 5.29 -23.44
N PRO A 384 -1.84 5.98 -24.53
CA PRO A 384 -0.49 5.91 -25.04
C PRO A 384 0.50 6.65 -24.16
N TYR A 385 1.75 6.16 -24.08
CA TYR A 385 2.81 6.77 -23.30
C TYR A 385 4.19 6.52 -23.92
N ALA A 386 5.12 7.41 -23.60
CA ALA A 386 6.53 7.27 -23.91
C ALA A 386 7.38 7.90 -22.79
N GLU A 387 8.50 7.28 -22.49
CA GLU A 387 9.52 7.79 -21.56
C GLU A 387 10.90 7.50 -22.15
N ALA A 388 11.77 8.51 -22.16
CA ALA A 388 13.15 8.40 -22.58
C ALA A 388 14.06 8.67 -21.39
N GLU A 389 14.97 7.75 -21.10
CA GLU A 389 16.06 7.92 -20.16
C GLU A 389 17.35 8.12 -20.97
N TYR A 390 17.91 9.32 -20.86
CA TYR A 390 19.10 9.75 -21.61
C TYR A 390 20.31 9.84 -20.69
N SER A 391 21.20 8.88 -20.80
CA SER A 391 22.52 8.92 -20.19
C SER A 391 23.43 9.81 -21.03
N ILE A 392 23.47 11.11 -20.68
CA ILE A 392 24.28 12.13 -21.36
C ILE A 392 25.76 11.83 -21.19
N THR A 393 26.12 11.44 -19.97
CA THR A 393 27.42 10.91 -19.59
C THR A 393 27.20 9.76 -18.62
N GLU A 394 28.25 9.03 -18.27
CA GLU A 394 28.17 7.99 -17.21
C GLU A 394 27.67 8.53 -15.87
N ASN A 395 27.83 9.83 -15.61
CA ASN A 395 27.48 10.47 -14.35
C ASN A 395 26.17 11.27 -14.41
N LEU A 396 25.57 11.49 -15.58
CA LEU A 396 24.43 12.38 -15.74
C LEU A 396 23.32 11.71 -16.57
N ILE A 397 22.19 11.40 -15.91
CA ILE A 397 21.04 10.76 -16.50
C ILE A 397 19.85 11.71 -16.42
N LEU A 398 19.22 11.98 -17.56
CA LEU A 398 18.00 12.78 -17.66
C LEU A 398 16.85 11.90 -18.14
N THR A 399 15.74 11.86 -17.39
CA THR A 399 14.54 11.14 -17.77
C THR A 399 13.43 12.13 -18.10
N GLY A 400 12.77 11.93 -19.25
CA GLY A 400 11.58 12.67 -19.65
C GLY A 400 10.49 11.74 -20.15
N GLY A 401 9.29 11.88 -19.63
CA GLY A 401 8.17 11.01 -19.98
C GLY A 401 6.86 11.78 -20.15
N LEU A 402 5.98 11.24 -20.98
CA LEU A 402 4.64 11.77 -21.21
C LEU A 402 3.65 10.61 -21.42
N ARG A 403 2.52 10.68 -20.77
CA ARG A 403 1.34 9.85 -21.01
C ARG A 403 0.17 10.74 -21.35
N TYR A 404 -0.65 10.32 -22.30
CA TYR A 404 -1.96 10.90 -22.55
C TYR A 404 -3.01 9.85 -22.17
N THR A 405 -3.92 10.18 -21.27
CA THR A 405 -5.00 9.27 -20.85
C THR A 405 -6.33 9.89 -21.27
N TYR A 406 -7.11 9.16 -22.04
CA TYR A 406 -8.45 9.54 -22.48
C TYR A 406 -9.47 8.53 -21.96
N SER A 407 -10.63 9.01 -21.50
CA SER A 407 -11.79 8.19 -21.17
C SER A 407 -13.01 8.68 -21.97
N ASP A 408 -13.95 7.80 -22.21
CA ASP A 408 -15.25 8.13 -22.80
C ASP A 408 -16.16 8.96 -21.88
N LEU A 409 -15.82 9.05 -20.58
CA LEU A 409 -16.64 9.74 -19.56
C LEU A 409 -16.09 11.11 -19.18
N PHE A 410 -14.84 11.46 -19.51
CA PHE A 410 -14.22 12.76 -19.21
C PHE A 410 -13.15 13.13 -20.25
N GLU A 411 -12.76 14.41 -20.28
CA GLU A 411 -11.72 14.90 -21.18
C GLU A 411 -10.35 14.27 -20.91
N GLY A 412 -9.53 14.20 -21.96
CA GLY A 412 -8.19 13.63 -21.87
C GLY A 412 -7.22 14.45 -21.02
N GLU A 413 -6.28 13.78 -20.36
CA GLU A 413 -5.31 14.38 -19.45
C GLU A 413 -3.87 14.05 -19.85
N PHE A 414 -2.98 15.08 -19.91
CA PHE A 414 -1.55 14.91 -20.11
C PHE A 414 -0.82 14.75 -18.78
N ILE A 415 0.03 13.74 -18.69
CA ILE A 415 0.73 13.33 -17.47
C ILE A 415 2.25 13.34 -17.75
N PRO A 416 2.90 14.50 -17.64
CA PRO A 416 4.35 14.63 -17.83
C PRO A 416 5.14 14.20 -16.58
N ARG A 417 6.39 13.80 -16.84
CA ARG A 417 7.42 13.53 -15.83
C ARG A 417 8.77 14.00 -16.32
N GLY A 418 9.56 14.60 -15.46
CA GLY A 418 10.96 14.95 -15.70
C GLY A 418 11.80 14.63 -14.46
N TYR A 419 12.94 13.97 -14.64
CA TYR A 419 13.80 13.57 -13.54
C TYR A 419 15.28 13.67 -13.93
N LEU A 420 16.13 14.00 -12.97
CA LEU A 420 17.57 14.09 -13.10
C LEU A 420 18.24 13.20 -12.05
N VAL A 421 19.21 12.40 -12.48
CA VAL A 421 20.13 11.67 -11.61
C VAL A 421 21.55 12.14 -11.94
N TYR A 422 22.32 12.53 -10.91
CA TYR A 422 23.69 13.00 -11.06
C TYR A 422 24.60 12.33 -10.04
N HIS A 423 25.52 11.51 -10.52
CA HIS A 423 26.59 10.92 -9.73
C HIS A 423 27.69 11.98 -9.53
N LEU A 424 27.56 12.74 -8.42
CA LEU A 424 28.50 13.82 -8.10
C LEU A 424 29.90 13.27 -7.81
N THR A 425 29.94 12.11 -7.14
CA THR A 425 31.14 11.31 -6.87
C THR A 425 30.74 9.84 -6.83
N ASP A 426 31.69 8.92 -6.74
CA ASP A 426 31.44 7.47 -6.62
C ASP A 426 30.58 7.11 -5.40
N TRP A 427 30.51 7.99 -4.39
CA TRP A 427 29.78 7.76 -3.14
C TRP A 427 28.63 8.75 -2.90
N VAL A 428 28.37 9.71 -3.81
CA VAL A 428 27.27 10.67 -3.71
C VAL A 428 26.48 10.70 -4.99
N THR A 429 25.22 10.32 -4.94
CA THR A 429 24.26 10.49 -6.04
C THR A 429 23.19 11.50 -5.64
N LEU A 430 23.00 12.53 -6.45
CA LEU A 430 21.94 13.50 -6.31
C LEU A 430 20.80 13.14 -7.25
N LYS A 431 19.57 13.27 -6.77
CA LYS A 431 18.35 12.98 -7.54
C LYS A 431 17.36 14.11 -7.39
N GLY A 432 16.60 14.40 -8.42
CA GLY A 432 15.49 15.34 -8.32
C GLY A 432 14.60 15.33 -9.53
N GLY A 433 13.33 15.68 -9.31
CA GLY A 433 12.39 15.66 -10.40
C GLY A 433 11.03 16.23 -10.07
N VAL A 434 10.22 16.31 -11.13
CA VAL A 434 8.83 16.71 -11.10
C VAL A 434 8.01 15.64 -11.82
N ALA A 435 6.94 15.17 -11.19
CA ALA A 435 6.05 14.19 -11.77
C ALA A 435 4.58 14.57 -11.52
N LYS A 436 3.74 14.44 -12.55
CA LYS A 436 2.30 14.57 -12.41
C LYS A 436 1.67 13.22 -12.08
N GLY A 437 0.80 13.20 -11.08
CA GLY A 437 -0.04 12.06 -10.74
C GLY A 437 -1.46 12.29 -11.22
N TYR A 438 -2.18 11.21 -11.41
CA TYR A 438 -3.51 11.21 -12.00
C TYR A 438 -4.35 10.06 -11.45
N LYS A 439 -5.64 10.33 -11.22
CA LYS A 439 -6.62 9.31 -10.88
C LYS A 439 -7.96 9.65 -11.52
N THR A 440 -8.55 8.66 -12.19
CA THR A 440 -9.89 8.76 -12.77
C THR A 440 -10.96 8.72 -11.69
N PRO A 441 -12.06 9.47 -11.82
CA PRO A 441 -13.26 9.19 -11.07
C PRO A 441 -13.71 7.75 -11.35
N GLN A 442 -14.27 7.10 -10.35
CA GLN A 442 -14.82 5.75 -10.52
C GLN A 442 -16.13 5.80 -11.32
N ALA A 443 -16.43 4.77 -12.13
CA ALA A 443 -17.63 4.71 -12.94
C ALA A 443 -18.92 4.98 -12.12
N LYS A 444 -19.01 4.45 -10.91
CA LYS A 444 -20.15 4.70 -10.00
C LYS A 444 -20.29 6.18 -9.58
N GLN A 445 -19.18 6.91 -9.49
CA GLN A 445 -19.19 8.34 -9.11
C GLN A 445 -19.64 9.24 -10.25
N LEU A 446 -19.46 8.79 -11.50
CA LEU A 446 -19.83 9.48 -12.73
C LEU A 446 -21.31 9.22 -13.13
N GLY A 447 -21.93 8.15 -12.63
CA GLY A 447 -23.34 7.86 -12.87
C GLY A 447 -24.25 8.83 -12.11
N ASP A 448 -25.01 9.69 -12.81
CA ASP A 448 -25.99 10.57 -12.17
C ASP A 448 -27.06 9.75 -11.44
N GLY A 449 -27.44 10.17 -10.24
CA GLY A 449 -28.43 9.51 -9.38
C GLY A 449 -27.83 8.83 -8.16
N VAL A 450 -28.70 8.20 -7.36
CA VAL A 450 -28.30 7.54 -6.13
C VAL A 450 -27.60 6.23 -6.46
N TYR A 451 -26.36 6.07 -6.04
CA TYR A 451 -25.63 4.81 -6.17
C TYR A 451 -25.36 4.12 -4.81
N ARG A 452 -25.62 4.80 -3.71
CA ARG A 452 -25.41 4.27 -2.36
C ARG A 452 -26.28 4.98 -1.32
N VAL A 453 -26.71 4.23 -0.30
CA VAL A 453 -27.39 4.76 0.89
C VAL A 453 -26.48 4.56 2.10
N ASP A 454 -25.99 5.67 2.71
CA ASP A 454 -25.14 5.61 3.90
C ASP A 454 -25.26 6.90 4.72
N GLY A 455 -26.19 6.93 5.67
CA GLY A 455 -26.50 8.13 6.44
C GLY A 455 -26.95 9.29 5.56
N GLY A 456 -27.79 9.00 4.59
CA GLY A 456 -28.28 9.82 3.48
C GLY A 456 -27.93 9.19 2.13
N ASP A 457 -28.67 9.60 1.11
CA ASP A 457 -28.48 9.11 -0.26
C ASP A 457 -27.24 9.75 -0.89
N ILE A 458 -26.33 8.93 -1.44
CA ILE A 458 -25.14 9.43 -2.13
C ILE A 458 -25.39 9.43 -3.63
N HIS A 459 -25.35 10.61 -4.21
CA HIS A 459 -25.56 10.87 -5.63
C HIS A 459 -24.24 10.97 -6.39
N GLY A 460 -24.14 10.29 -7.51
CA GLY A 460 -23.06 10.48 -8.48
C GLY A 460 -23.21 11.79 -9.24
N ASN A 461 -22.15 12.16 -9.98
CA ASN A 461 -22.06 13.42 -10.70
C ASN A 461 -21.24 13.24 -11.99
N SER A 462 -21.91 13.27 -13.12
CA SER A 462 -21.28 13.15 -14.45
C SER A 462 -20.33 14.31 -14.81
N LYS A 463 -20.32 15.39 -14.00
CA LYS A 463 -19.44 16.56 -14.20
C LYS A 463 -18.12 16.47 -13.44
N LEU A 464 -17.79 15.31 -12.86
CA LEU A 464 -16.53 15.14 -12.13
C LEU A 464 -15.34 15.19 -13.09
N ASN A 465 -14.30 15.87 -12.64
CA ASN A 465 -12.99 15.88 -13.27
C ASN A 465 -12.05 14.89 -12.59
N PRO A 466 -11.01 14.40 -13.28
CA PRO A 466 -9.97 13.61 -12.66
C PRO A 466 -9.25 14.32 -11.51
N GLU A 467 -8.85 13.55 -10.52
CA GLU A 467 -7.97 14.01 -9.45
C GLU A 467 -6.53 14.07 -9.99
N THR A 468 -5.81 15.13 -9.70
CA THR A 468 -4.43 15.31 -10.17
C THR A 468 -3.51 15.74 -9.05
N SER A 469 -2.23 15.39 -9.18
CA SER A 469 -1.19 15.87 -8.28
C SER A 469 0.06 16.31 -9.05
N THR A 470 0.85 17.19 -8.44
CA THR A 470 2.20 17.52 -8.91
C THR A 470 3.14 17.32 -7.74
N ASN A 471 4.09 16.40 -7.91
CA ASN A 471 5.12 16.12 -6.92
C ASN A 471 6.45 16.75 -7.36
N TYR A 472 7.10 17.39 -6.43
CA TYR A 472 8.46 17.91 -6.53
C TYR A 472 9.30 17.16 -5.51
N GLU A 473 10.44 16.62 -5.93
CA GLU A 473 11.35 15.99 -4.99
C GLU A 473 12.81 16.27 -5.31
N ILE A 474 13.62 16.29 -4.26
CA ILE A 474 15.06 16.35 -4.33
C ILE A 474 15.62 15.42 -3.25
N GLY A 475 16.64 14.67 -3.60
CA GLY A 475 17.26 13.71 -2.69
C GLY A 475 18.74 13.52 -2.95
N ALA A 476 19.38 12.91 -1.97
CA ALA A 476 20.77 12.47 -2.07
C ALA A 476 20.88 11.05 -1.51
N ILE A 477 21.69 10.24 -2.17
CA ILE A 477 22.11 8.92 -1.70
C ILE A 477 23.62 9.04 -1.42
N PHE A 478 24.02 8.64 -0.21
CA PHE A 478 25.40 8.54 0.21
C PHE A 478 25.75 7.07 0.36
N ASP A 479 26.60 6.59 -0.50
CA ASP A 479 27.15 5.23 -0.45
C ASP A 479 28.50 5.31 0.26
N VAL A 480 28.52 4.96 1.54
CA VAL A 480 29.70 5.15 2.38
C VAL A 480 30.51 3.84 2.41
N TRP A 481 30.87 3.36 1.20
CA TRP A 481 31.70 2.16 0.98
C TRP A 481 31.37 0.99 1.93
N ASP A 482 32.34 0.60 2.76
CA ASP A 482 32.23 -0.52 3.70
C ASP A 482 31.29 -0.28 4.89
N TYR A 483 30.69 0.91 5.02
CA TYR A 483 29.86 1.26 6.19
C TYR A 483 28.36 1.16 5.93
N GLY A 484 27.93 1.25 4.68
CA GLY A 484 26.52 1.19 4.30
C GLY A 484 26.05 2.39 3.49
N ASN A 485 24.74 2.59 3.41
CA ASN A 485 24.14 3.68 2.66
C ASN A 485 23.21 4.55 3.51
N LEU A 486 23.09 5.81 3.10
CA LEU A 486 22.16 6.79 3.67
C LEU A 486 21.43 7.48 2.53
N SER A 487 20.12 7.49 2.57
CA SER A 487 19.28 8.24 1.65
C SER A 487 18.51 9.32 2.37
N ILE A 488 18.46 10.51 1.79
CA ILE A 488 17.67 11.64 2.29
C ILE A 488 16.87 12.20 1.12
N THR A 489 15.56 12.30 1.27
CA THR A 489 14.67 12.86 0.24
C THR A 489 13.73 13.88 0.87
N ALA A 490 13.69 15.09 0.31
CA ALA A 490 12.67 16.08 0.60
C ALA A 490 11.65 16.10 -0.53
N PHE A 491 10.36 16.18 -0.20
CA PHE A 491 9.28 16.16 -1.18
C PHE A 491 8.17 17.15 -0.85
N GLN A 492 7.46 17.59 -1.89
CA GLN A 492 6.20 18.30 -1.81
C GLN A 492 5.27 17.78 -2.90
N THR A 493 4.05 17.40 -2.53
CA THR A 493 2.98 17.02 -3.45
C THR A 493 1.81 17.97 -3.31
N ASP A 494 1.49 18.68 -4.38
CA ASP A 494 0.31 19.52 -4.52
C ASP A 494 -0.79 18.72 -5.20
N PHE A 495 -1.91 18.51 -4.53
CA PHE A 495 -3.04 17.70 -4.98
C PHE A 495 -4.23 18.60 -5.29
N LYS A 496 -4.96 18.33 -6.37
CA LYS A 496 -6.10 19.13 -6.86
C LYS A 496 -7.27 18.23 -7.25
N ASN A 497 -8.46 18.82 -7.22
CA ASN A 497 -9.71 18.19 -7.62
C ASN A 497 -10.03 16.92 -6.81
N SER A 498 -9.67 16.89 -5.52
CA SER A 498 -10.04 15.81 -4.61
C SER A 498 -11.54 15.54 -4.70
N ILE A 499 -11.92 14.28 -4.91
CA ILE A 499 -13.32 13.87 -4.96
C ILE A 499 -13.81 13.65 -3.53
N ASP A 500 -14.84 14.40 -3.14
CA ASP A 500 -15.47 14.38 -1.82
C ASP A 500 -17.00 14.47 -1.95
N GLN A 501 -17.72 14.58 -0.85
CA GLN A 501 -19.18 14.58 -0.79
C GLN A 501 -19.69 15.86 -0.13
N ASP A 502 -20.58 16.61 -0.84
CA ASP A 502 -21.29 17.75 -0.32
C ASP A 502 -22.68 17.37 0.22
N PRO A 503 -23.02 17.75 1.46
CA PRO A 503 -24.33 17.48 2.02
C PRO A 503 -25.39 18.47 1.51
N TYR A 504 -26.60 17.97 1.24
CA TYR A 504 -27.80 18.72 0.86
C TYR A 504 -28.99 18.29 1.71
N ALA A 505 -29.84 19.26 2.02
CA ALA A 505 -31.10 18.98 2.73
C ALA A 505 -32.13 18.35 1.78
N ASP A 506 -33.12 17.65 2.36
CA ASP A 506 -34.24 17.11 1.59
C ASP A 506 -35.00 18.23 0.86
N GLY A 507 -35.31 18.03 -0.42
CA GLY A 507 -35.93 19.00 -1.31
C GLY A 507 -34.96 20.05 -1.89
N GLU A 508 -33.70 20.07 -1.50
CA GLU A 508 -32.70 21.01 -2.03
C GLU A 508 -32.21 20.59 -3.42
N SER A 509 -32.05 21.61 -4.30
CA SER A 509 -31.51 21.38 -5.65
C SER A 509 -29.98 21.30 -5.61
N MET A 510 -29.41 20.25 -6.18
CA MET A 510 -27.98 20.01 -6.26
C MET A 510 -27.38 20.60 -7.55
N PRO A 511 -26.08 20.95 -7.59
CA PRO A 511 -25.40 21.55 -8.74
C PRO A 511 -25.43 20.72 -10.04
N ASN A 512 -25.62 19.41 -9.95
CA ASN A 512 -25.80 18.53 -11.11
C ASN A 512 -27.21 18.54 -11.68
N GLY A 513 -28.13 19.32 -11.09
CA GLY A 513 -29.51 19.47 -11.51
C GLY A 513 -30.50 18.48 -10.88
N GLN A 514 -30.03 17.58 -10.00
CA GLN A 514 -30.88 16.67 -9.25
C GLN A 514 -31.47 17.36 -8.01
N ILE A 515 -32.59 16.82 -7.52
CA ILE A 515 -33.22 17.26 -6.26
C ILE A 515 -32.96 16.18 -5.21
N CYS A 516 -32.51 16.61 -4.02
CA CYS A 516 -32.34 15.71 -2.91
C CYS A 516 -33.68 15.13 -2.45
N SER A 517 -33.79 13.81 -2.35
CA SER A 517 -34.95 13.08 -1.87
C SER A 517 -34.63 12.11 -0.72
N GLY A 518 -33.58 12.42 0.04
CA GLY A 518 -33.05 11.58 1.11
C GLY A 518 -33.78 11.64 2.45
N GLY A 519 -34.92 12.35 2.51
CA GLY A 519 -35.71 12.52 3.73
C GLY A 519 -34.94 13.20 4.86
N THR A 520 -35.14 12.76 6.10
CA THR A 520 -34.52 13.39 7.30
C THR A 520 -33.00 13.32 7.34
N ASP A 521 -32.39 12.38 6.63
CA ASP A 521 -30.94 12.21 6.59
C ASP A 521 -30.27 13.03 5.46
N GLY A 522 -31.07 13.63 4.56
CA GLY A 522 -30.62 14.43 3.42
C GLY A 522 -29.87 13.60 2.36
N CYS A 523 -29.18 14.30 1.48
CA CYS A 523 -28.36 13.70 0.42
C CYS A 523 -26.93 14.18 0.49
N LYS A 524 -26.07 13.47 -0.23
CA LYS A 524 -24.69 13.86 -0.49
C LYS A 524 -24.42 13.77 -1.98
N LEU A 525 -23.90 14.83 -2.58
CA LEU A 525 -23.45 14.83 -3.97
C LEU A 525 -21.95 14.66 -4.03
N VAL A 526 -21.46 13.79 -4.90
CA VAL A 526 -20.05 13.67 -5.17
C VAL A 526 -19.55 14.85 -5.99
N VAL A 527 -18.52 15.53 -5.52
CA VAL A 527 -17.99 16.77 -6.12
C VAL A 527 -16.47 16.78 -6.14
N ASN A 528 -15.86 17.51 -7.07
CA ASN A 528 -14.45 17.83 -6.97
C ASN A 528 -14.27 18.96 -5.96
N ARG A 529 -13.59 18.68 -4.88
CA ARG A 529 -13.18 19.65 -3.87
C ARG A 529 -11.68 19.72 -3.76
N GLY A 530 -11.23 20.78 -3.20
CA GLY A 530 -10.00 20.85 -2.48
C GLY A 530 -8.72 20.94 -3.32
N LYS A 531 -7.80 21.58 -2.64
CA LYS A 531 -6.37 21.59 -2.96
C LYS A 531 -5.67 21.19 -1.69
N ASP A 532 -4.91 20.09 -1.73
CA ASP A 532 -4.10 19.64 -0.61
C ASP A 532 -2.63 19.84 -0.90
N ARG A 533 -1.85 19.99 0.14
CA ARG A 533 -0.39 19.94 0.08
C ARG A 533 0.15 18.98 1.12
N ALA A 534 0.81 17.94 0.68
CA ALA A 534 1.66 17.08 1.50
C ALA A 534 3.12 17.46 1.29
N ARG A 535 3.91 17.56 2.36
CA ARG A 535 5.34 17.83 2.30
C ARG A 535 6.08 17.11 3.43
N GLY A 536 7.31 16.74 3.19
CA GLY A 536 8.07 16.03 4.20
C GLY A 536 9.51 15.79 3.85
N VAL A 537 10.18 15.12 4.78
CA VAL A 537 11.55 14.63 4.64
C VAL A 537 11.57 13.16 5.05
N GLU A 538 12.18 12.34 4.21
CA GLU A 538 12.40 10.93 4.42
C GLU A 538 13.89 10.66 4.58
N VAL A 539 14.27 9.85 5.56
CA VAL A 539 15.65 9.40 5.80
C VAL A 539 15.63 7.89 5.90
N GLY A 540 16.44 7.23 5.09
CA GLY A 540 16.71 5.79 5.14
C GLY A 540 18.19 5.55 5.32
N MET A 541 18.57 4.63 6.21
CA MET A 541 19.95 4.22 6.42
C MET A 541 20.03 2.72 6.62
N ASP A 542 20.91 2.08 5.87
CA ASP A 542 21.23 0.67 6.02
C ASP A 542 22.73 0.54 6.22
N THR A 543 23.16 -0.07 7.33
CA THR A 543 24.58 -0.27 7.60
C THR A 543 25.08 -1.57 7.00
N ALA A 544 26.34 -1.59 6.65
CA ALA A 544 27.05 -2.83 6.40
C ALA A 544 27.01 -3.77 7.61
N THR A 545 27.23 -5.05 7.37
CA THR A 545 27.30 -6.03 8.43
C THR A 545 28.71 -6.07 9.03
N TRP A 546 28.81 -5.77 10.34
CA TRP A 546 30.06 -5.83 11.08
C TRP A 546 29.96 -6.87 12.19
N ASN A 547 30.82 -7.89 12.17
CA ASN A 547 30.81 -9.03 13.12
C ASN A 547 29.42 -9.67 13.30
N GLY A 548 28.61 -9.67 12.23
CA GLY A 548 27.26 -10.16 12.24
C GLY A 548 26.18 -9.15 12.62
N PHE A 549 26.54 -7.93 13.04
CA PHE A 549 25.61 -6.85 13.37
C PHE A 549 25.38 -5.93 12.18
N SER A 550 24.12 -5.53 11.97
CA SER A 550 23.76 -4.45 11.04
C SER A 550 22.54 -3.68 11.60
N ALA A 551 22.31 -2.48 11.06
CA ALA A 551 21.18 -1.64 11.45
C ALA A 551 20.45 -1.11 10.22
N ASN A 552 19.11 -1.05 10.30
CA ASN A 552 18.27 -0.34 9.36
C ASN A 552 17.54 0.78 10.11
N VAL A 553 17.57 1.99 9.59
CA VAL A 553 16.89 3.16 10.17
C VAL A 553 15.99 3.78 9.12
N SER A 554 14.76 4.03 9.48
CA SER A 554 13.78 4.73 8.67
C SER A 554 13.17 5.85 9.51
N TYR A 555 13.18 7.08 8.98
CA TYR A 555 12.52 8.21 9.60
C TYR A 555 11.76 9.02 8.58
N THR A 556 10.55 9.42 8.94
CA THR A 556 9.70 10.28 8.12
C THR A 556 9.19 11.45 8.97
N TYR A 557 9.42 12.64 8.50
CA TYR A 557 8.67 13.83 8.88
C TYR A 557 7.69 14.17 7.77
N MET A 558 6.40 14.35 8.07
CA MET A 558 5.39 14.65 7.07
C MET A 558 4.24 15.48 7.64
N GLU A 559 3.76 16.43 6.84
CA GLU A 559 2.54 17.19 7.09
C GLU A 559 1.67 17.21 5.83
N LYS A 560 0.36 17.01 6.00
CA LYS A 560 -0.64 17.22 4.94
C LYS A 560 -1.63 18.30 5.40
N HIS A 561 -1.84 19.31 4.56
CA HIS A 561 -2.70 20.45 4.83
C HIS A 561 -3.68 20.69 3.69
N ASP A 562 -4.91 21.04 4.03
CA ASP A 562 -5.83 21.66 3.09
C ASP A 562 -5.35 23.05 2.68
N LYS A 563 -5.50 23.38 1.39
CA LYS A 563 -5.14 24.65 0.76
C LYS A 563 -6.31 25.31 0.02
N SER A 564 -7.46 24.66 -0.05
CA SER A 564 -8.67 25.24 -0.65
C SER A 564 -9.39 26.18 0.30
N GLY A 565 -9.31 25.94 1.61
CA GLY A 565 -10.13 26.56 2.64
C GLY A 565 -11.42 25.80 2.92
N ASP A 566 -11.68 24.71 2.19
CA ASP A 566 -12.92 23.91 2.31
C ASP A 566 -12.86 22.94 3.50
N TYR A 567 -11.65 22.56 3.92
CA TYR A 567 -11.45 21.70 5.07
C TYR A 567 -10.86 22.45 6.24
N THR A 568 -11.54 22.35 7.36
CA THR A 568 -11.00 22.73 8.66
C THR A 568 -11.10 21.51 9.57
N ASN A 569 -9.95 21.08 10.13
CA ASN A 569 -9.98 19.99 11.07
C ASN A 569 -10.80 20.34 12.31
N PRO A 570 -11.28 19.36 13.09
CA PRO A 570 -12.14 19.61 14.24
C PRO A 570 -11.55 20.56 15.31
N TRP A 571 -10.27 20.91 15.20
CA TRP A 571 -9.51 21.76 16.12
C TRP A 571 -9.21 23.15 15.55
N GLY A 572 -9.82 23.53 14.40
CA GLY A 572 -9.72 24.85 13.80
C GLY A 572 -8.48 25.09 12.93
N GLY A 573 -7.80 24.02 12.47
CA GLY A 573 -6.63 24.13 11.60
C GLY A 573 -6.82 23.40 10.26
N THR A 574 -5.90 23.59 9.33
CA THR A 574 -5.92 22.97 7.99
C THR A 574 -5.14 21.66 7.92
N ARG A 575 -4.42 21.27 8.98
CA ARG A 575 -3.67 20.00 9.02
C ARG A 575 -4.63 18.81 9.11
N TYR A 576 -4.39 17.80 8.27
CA TYR A 576 -5.18 16.56 8.30
C TYR A 576 -4.97 15.78 9.61
N THR A 577 -6.05 15.18 10.07
CA THR A 577 -6.08 14.31 11.25
C THR A 577 -5.69 12.88 10.88
N ASN A 578 -5.44 12.04 11.88
CA ASN A 578 -5.11 10.60 11.73
C ASN A 578 -3.80 10.32 10.95
N LEU A 579 -3.00 11.35 10.67
CA LEU A 579 -1.68 11.23 10.06
C LEU A 579 -0.60 11.62 11.08
N PRO A 580 0.28 10.70 11.49
CA PRO A 580 1.40 11.03 12.38
C PRO A 580 2.37 11.96 11.65
N ARG A 581 2.85 12.99 12.35
CA ARG A 581 3.85 13.92 11.82
C ARG A 581 5.23 13.28 11.75
N HIS A 582 5.55 12.40 12.71
CA HIS A 582 6.82 11.70 12.78
C HIS A 582 6.58 10.20 12.91
N VAL A 583 7.24 9.45 12.05
CA VAL A 583 7.31 7.98 12.10
C VAL A 583 8.80 7.61 12.09
N ALA A 584 9.21 6.76 13.00
CA ALA A 584 10.58 6.26 13.08
C ALA A 584 10.59 4.75 13.26
N VAL A 585 11.43 4.07 12.51
CA VAL A 585 11.72 2.64 12.66
C VAL A 585 13.22 2.47 12.79
N VAL A 586 13.66 1.75 13.82
CA VAL A 586 15.05 1.36 14.02
C VAL A 586 15.07 -0.15 14.22
N LYS A 587 15.84 -0.85 13.40
CA LYS A 587 16.00 -2.29 13.45
C LYS A 587 17.47 -2.64 13.57
N LEU A 588 17.83 -3.30 14.64
CA LEU A 588 19.17 -3.84 14.90
C LEU A 588 19.14 -5.33 14.58
N ASN A 589 19.98 -5.79 13.69
CA ASN A 589 20.08 -7.18 13.27
C ASN A 589 21.39 -7.79 13.76
N TYR A 590 21.32 -9.09 14.03
CA TYR A 590 22.48 -9.93 14.29
C TYR A 590 22.37 -11.24 13.54
N THR A 591 23.39 -11.62 12.78
CA THR A 591 23.44 -12.88 12.04
C THR A 591 24.78 -13.55 12.25
N LYS A 592 24.76 -14.81 12.69
CA LYS A 592 25.96 -15.63 12.82
C LYS A 592 25.65 -17.10 12.47
N GLY A 593 26.22 -17.57 11.39
CA GLY A 593 26.04 -18.93 10.90
C GLY A 593 24.55 -19.23 10.61
N LYS A 594 23.96 -20.18 11.35
CA LYS A 594 22.54 -20.57 11.19
C LYS A 594 21.55 -19.71 11.96
N PHE A 595 22.02 -18.83 12.83
CA PHE A 595 21.21 -18.00 13.71
C PHE A 595 21.14 -16.57 13.22
N SER A 596 19.94 -16.00 13.23
CA SER A 596 19.72 -14.57 13.02
C SER A 596 18.72 -14.06 14.07
N SER A 597 18.87 -12.81 14.48
CA SER A 597 17.92 -12.14 15.37
C SER A 597 17.79 -10.67 14.99
N PHE A 598 16.69 -10.04 15.39
CA PHE A 598 16.51 -8.60 15.28
C PHE A 598 15.80 -8.04 16.51
N LEU A 599 16.12 -6.78 16.81
CA LEU A 599 15.34 -5.93 17.72
C LEU A 599 14.86 -4.73 16.91
N LYS A 600 13.52 -4.57 16.81
CA LYS A 600 12.89 -3.48 16.06
C LYS A 600 12.15 -2.55 17.01
N ALA A 601 12.38 -1.25 16.89
CA ALA A 601 11.62 -0.20 17.54
C ALA A 601 10.84 0.61 16.49
N THR A 602 9.52 0.72 16.64
CA THR A 602 8.65 1.55 15.81
C THR A 602 8.02 2.62 16.66
N GLY A 603 8.19 3.90 16.28
CA GLY A 603 7.63 5.04 17.01
C GLY A 603 6.73 5.91 16.13
N ARG A 604 5.63 6.43 16.70
CA ARG A 604 4.71 7.39 16.05
C ARG A 604 4.41 8.54 16.99
N TYR A 605 4.52 9.78 16.46
CA TYR A 605 4.43 10.98 17.26
C TYR A 605 3.65 12.07 16.56
N ASP A 606 2.96 12.91 17.36
CA ASP A 606 2.23 14.09 16.95
C ASP A 606 1.11 13.81 15.93
N THR A 607 0.17 12.94 16.29
CA THR A 607 -1.02 12.62 15.50
C THR A 607 -2.24 13.37 16.02
N LEU A 608 -2.86 14.23 15.19
CA LEU A 608 -4.13 14.88 15.53
C LEU A 608 -5.26 13.85 15.57
N ALA A 609 -6.06 13.90 16.64
CA ALA A 609 -7.15 12.98 16.85
C ALA A 609 -8.44 13.44 16.18
N GLN A 610 -9.21 12.47 15.68
CA GLN A 610 -10.54 12.69 15.13
C GLN A 610 -11.42 11.48 15.44
N SER A 611 -12.69 11.69 15.69
CA SER A 611 -13.64 10.60 15.89
C SER A 611 -13.70 9.70 14.66
N LYS A 612 -13.56 8.40 14.84
CA LYS A 612 -13.68 7.39 13.77
C LYS A 612 -15.13 7.08 13.39
N GLY A 613 -16.10 7.78 13.96
CA GLY A 613 -17.54 7.58 13.72
C GLY A 613 -18.22 8.86 13.23
N GLY A 614 -19.15 8.73 12.28
CA GLY A 614 -20.12 9.73 11.84
C GLY A 614 -19.60 11.15 11.68
N GLY A 615 -18.94 11.48 10.56
CA GLY A 615 -18.67 12.86 10.16
C GLY A 615 -17.41 13.50 10.71
N GLY A 616 -16.42 12.72 11.16
CA GLY A 616 -15.08 13.27 11.43
C GLY A 616 -14.97 14.32 12.52
N ARG A 617 -15.78 14.22 13.59
CA ARG A 617 -15.90 15.24 14.64
C ARG A 617 -14.73 15.28 15.61
N ALA A 618 -14.52 16.44 16.27
CA ALA A 618 -13.61 16.55 17.40
C ALA A 618 -13.98 15.57 18.52
N ILE A 619 -12.99 15.01 19.17
CA ILE A 619 -13.17 14.29 20.45
C ILE A 619 -12.93 15.32 21.54
N PRO A 620 -13.97 15.84 22.24
CA PRO A 620 -13.81 16.87 23.22
C PRO A 620 -12.71 16.54 24.25
N GLY A 621 -11.76 17.45 24.45
CA GLY A 621 -10.63 17.27 25.36
C GLY A 621 -9.48 16.38 24.88
N MET A 622 -9.57 15.80 23.67
CA MET A 622 -8.51 14.95 23.11
C MET A 622 -8.08 15.45 21.71
N MET A 623 -7.26 16.49 21.66
CA MET A 623 -6.74 17.06 20.41
C MET A 623 -5.76 16.13 19.67
N LYS A 624 -5.01 15.31 20.40
CA LYS A 624 -4.00 14.40 19.85
C LYS A 624 -4.16 13.01 20.45
N TYR A 625 -3.85 12.01 19.64
CA TYR A 625 -3.58 10.68 20.14
C TYR A 625 -2.31 10.67 20.96
N LYS A 626 -2.16 9.68 21.82
CA LYS A 626 -0.92 9.43 22.57
C LYS A 626 0.19 9.03 21.64
N ASP A 627 1.34 9.65 21.81
CA ASP A 627 2.57 9.21 21.20
C ASP A 627 2.99 7.84 21.77
N PHE A 628 3.59 6.99 20.94
CA PHE A 628 4.00 5.67 21.38
C PHE A 628 5.20 5.12 20.60
N TYR A 629 5.82 4.11 21.21
CA TYR A 629 6.74 3.22 20.53
C TYR A 629 6.42 1.76 20.88
N ILE A 630 6.76 0.86 19.96
CA ILE A 630 6.62 -0.59 20.10
C ILE A 630 8.00 -1.19 19.89
N LEU A 631 8.34 -2.20 20.70
CA LEU A 631 9.53 -3.02 20.53
C LEU A 631 9.12 -4.43 20.11
N ASP A 632 9.75 -4.96 19.04
CA ASP A 632 9.59 -6.32 18.59
C ASP A 632 10.95 -7.03 18.60
N LEU A 633 10.99 -8.29 19.03
CA LEU A 633 12.20 -9.11 19.10
C LEU A 633 12.00 -10.38 18.30
N GLY A 634 12.85 -10.61 17.31
CA GLY A 634 12.74 -11.77 16.43
C GLY A 634 14.00 -12.65 16.44
N PHE A 635 13.77 -13.94 16.20
CA PHE A 635 14.79 -14.98 16.08
C PHE A 635 14.48 -15.85 14.88
N SER A 636 15.51 -16.24 14.15
CA SER A 636 15.44 -17.17 13.02
C SER A 636 16.57 -18.19 13.14
N TYR A 637 16.26 -19.46 12.98
CA TYR A 637 17.26 -20.53 13.02
C TYR A 637 17.10 -21.49 11.83
N LYS A 638 18.15 -21.58 11.00
CA LYS A 638 18.24 -22.55 9.90
C LYS A 638 18.57 -23.93 10.46
N MET A 639 17.55 -24.76 10.72
CA MET A 639 17.71 -26.10 11.29
C MET A 639 18.53 -26.98 10.33
N THR A 640 18.14 -26.97 9.06
CA THR A 640 18.84 -27.66 7.95
C THR A 640 19.09 -26.69 6.80
N LYS A 641 19.63 -27.17 5.68
CA LYS A 641 19.71 -26.38 4.44
C LYS A 641 18.34 -25.98 3.90
N ASN A 642 17.32 -26.76 4.23
CA ASN A 642 15.98 -26.69 3.65
C ASN A 642 14.90 -26.31 4.67
N SER A 643 15.21 -26.17 5.96
CA SER A 643 14.20 -25.86 6.97
C SER A 643 14.65 -24.74 7.90
N THR A 644 13.71 -23.83 8.15
CA THR A 644 13.90 -22.66 9.02
C THR A 644 12.74 -22.57 10.01
N ILE A 645 13.07 -22.26 11.25
CA ILE A 645 12.09 -21.88 12.27
C ILE A 645 12.30 -20.40 12.62
N ASN A 646 11.21 -19.65 12.64
CA ASN A 646 11.18 -18.26 13.04
C ASN A 646 10.31 -18.10 14.28
N PHE A 647 10.74 -17.21 15.19
CA PHE A 647 10.00 -16.85 16.38
C PHE A 647 10.09 -15.33 16.57
N VAL A 648 8.94 -14.67 16.75
CA VAL A 648 8.89 -13.22 17.01
C VAL A 648 8.02 -12.93 18.20
N ILE A 649 8.51 -12.10 19.09
CA ILE A 649 7.76 -11.48 20.19
C ILE A 649 7.39 -10.08 19.74
N ASN A 650 6.14 -9.88 19.35
CA ASN A 650 5.62 -8.57 19.04
C ASN A 650 5.20 -7.86 20.32
N ASN A 651 5.37 -6.53 20.36
CA ASN A 651 5.10 -5.70 21.54
C ASN A 651 5.78 -6.27 22.81
N LEU A 652 7.12 -6.39 22.74
CA LEU A 652 7.96 -6.98 23.78
C LEU A 652 7.70 -6.40 25.18
N LEU A 653 7.36 -5.11 25.25
CA LEU A 653 7.08 -4.42 26.52
C LEU A 653 5.65 -4.60 27.01
N ASP A 654 4.82 -5.34 26.29
CA ASP A 654 3.41 -5.59 26.59
C ASP A 654 2.61 -4.30 26.85
N LYS A 655 2.86 -3.28 26.03
CA LYS A 655 2.16 -2.02 26.15
C LYS A 655 0.69 -2.19 25.77
N ASP A 656 -0.20 -1.72 26.61
CA ASP A 656 -1.63 -1.69 26.33
C ASP A 656 -1.97 -0.49 25.41
N PHE A 657 -2.58 -0.78 24.26
CA PHE A 657 -3.05 0.18 23.28
C PHE A 657 -4.57 0.36 23.29
N PHE A 658 -5.26 -0.24 24.25
CA PHE A 658 -6.67 -0.03 24.49
C PHE A 658 -6.86 0.79 25.77
N GLU A 659 -6.83 2.13 25.62
CA GLU A 659 -7.01 3.07 26.74
C GLU A 659 -8.26 3.91 26.48
N PRO A 660 -9.41 3.57 27.11
CA PRO A 660 -10.66 4.29 26.95
C PRO A 660 -10.58 5.73 27.46
N TYR A 661 -11.05 6.67 26.63
CA TYR A 661 -11.24 8.07 27.00
C TYR A 661 -12.72 8.41 26.93
N ARG A 662 -13.32 8.71 28.08
CA ARG A 662 -14.73 9.12 28.18
C ARG A 662 -14.89 10.60 27.86
N TYR A 663 -15.88 10.94 27.05
CA TYR A 663 -16.20 12.33 26.71
C TYR A 663 -17.69 12.51 26.50
N GLU A 664 -18.17 13.76 26.64
CA GLU A 664 -19.54 14.13 26.31
C GLU A 664 -19.59 14.62 24.86
N GLY A 665 -20.31 13.89 24.02
CA GLY A 665 -20.54 14.20 22.61
C GLY A 665 -21.93 14.80 22.39
N SER A 666 -22.23 15.21 21.16
CA SER A 666 -23.54 15.78 20.78
C SER A 666 -24.73 14.80 20.97
N ARG A 667 -24.45 13.52 21.13
CA ARG A 667 -25.45 12.44 21.36
C ARG A 667 -25.34 11.81 22.77
N GLY A 668 -24.68 12.52 23.72
CA GLY A 668 -24.44 12.05 25.07
C GLY A 668 -23.03 11.46 25.31
N THR A 669 -22.86 10.82 26.43
CA THR A 669 -21.58 10.20 26.84
C THR A 669 -21.09 9.19 25.79
N SER A 670 -19.82 9.26 25.43
CA SER A 670 -19.18 8.40 24.46
C SER A 670 -17.75 8.05 24.87
N TYR A 671 -17.15 7.06 24.21
CA TYR A 671 -15.76 6.69 24.41
C TYR A 671 -14.96 6.77 23.12
N ALA A 672 -13.68 7.13 23.25
CA ALA A 672 -12.68 7.03 22.21
C ALA A 672 -11.46 6.28 22.75
N ASN A 673 -10.66 5.68 21.87
CA ASN A 673 -9.35 5.16 22.26
C ASN A 673 -8.33 6.31 22.28
N ARG A 674 -7.49 6.38 23.32
CA ARG A 674 -6.39 7.36 23.38
C ARG A 674 -5.26 7.10 22.39
N PHE A 675 -5.17 5.92 21.84
CA PHE A 675 -4.28 5.57 20.74
C PHE A 675 -5.04 5.53 19.42
N GLN A 676 -4.36 5.82 18.33
CA GLN A 676 -4.97 5.83 16.99
C GLN A 676 -5.50 4.45 16.59
N ASP A 677 -4.74 3.40 16.89
CA ASP A 677 -5.01 2.03 16.49
C ASP A 677 -5.20 1.11 17.70
N TYR A 678 -5.97 0.04 17.53
CA TYR A 678 -6.09 -1.06 18.46
C TYR A 678 -4.96 -2.07 18.23
N THR A 679 -3.73 -1.66 18.51
CA THR A 679 -2.57 -2.55 18.45
C THR A 679 -2.67 -3.60 19.55
N GLU A 680 -2.33 -4.83 19.23
CA GLU A 680 -2.42 -5.95 20.15
C GLU A 680 -1.38 -5.84 21.29
N GLY A 681 -1.70 -6.39 22.45
CA GLY A 681 -0.74 -6.66 23.50
C GLY A 681 0.35 -7.60 23.03
N ARG A 682 1.22 -8.02 23.94
CA ARG A 682 2.30 -8.97 23.61
C ARG A 682 1.73 -10.22 22.98
N ASN A 683 2.34 -10.62 21.87
CA ASN A 683 1.98 -11.84 21.17
C ASN A 683 3.23 -12.54 20.62
N PHE A 684 3.11 -13.83 20.38
CA PHE A 684 4.19 -14.70 19.97
C PHE A 684 3.85 -15.29 18.60
N TRP A 685 4.65 -14.97 17.59
CA TRP A 685 4.53 -15.57 16.28
C TRP A 685 5.59 -16.66 16.11
N ILE A 686 5.15 -17.81 15.64
CA ILE A 686 6.00 -18.96 15.32
C ILE A 686 5.71 -19.36 13.88
N ASN A 687 6.76 -19.56 13.10
CA ASN A 687 6.68 -20.02 11.74
C ASN A 687 7.71 -21.13 11.49
N TYR A 688 7.26 -22.20 10.90
CA TYR A 688 8.12 -23.26 10.38
C TYR A 688 8.01 -23.28 8.86
N LYS A 689 9.16 -23.17 8.18
CA LYS A 689 9.29 -23.20 6.72
C LYS A 689 10.14 -24.37 6.27
N LEU A 690 9.68 -25.06 5.26
CA LEU A 690 10.39 -26.14 4.57
C LEU A 690 10.49 -25.79 3.08
N ASP A 691 11.72 -25.66 2.58
CA ASP A 691 12.04 -25.50 1.15
C ASP A 691 12.53 -26.86 0.57
N PHE A 692 12.26 -27.16 -0.70
CA PHE A 692 12.65 -28.42 -1.37
C PHE A 692 12.84 -28.26 -2.87
#